data_b71f910fdfa270d8ca6d6d0e394252d6
#
_entry.id   b71f910fdfa270d8ca6d6d0e394252d6
#
_cell.length_a   1.000
_cell.length_b   1.000
_cell.length_c   1.000
_cell.angle_alpha   90.00
_cell.angle_beta   90.00
_cell.angle_gamma   90.00
#
_symmetry.space_group_name_H-M   'P 1'
#
loop_
_entity.id
_entity.type
_entity.pdbx_description
1 polymer ?
#
loop_
_entity_poly.entity_id
_entity_poly.type
_entity_poly.pdbx_seq_one_letter_code
_entity_poly.pdbx_strand_id
1 'polypeptide(L)'
;MDLLSPVTELRGVGSAKAASLARAGIYTVYDLVHHYPRAYQNRGEIMPLARAALLCKTEGECPPAAFMLTVSAEPKVSMIRRGMTLLKLRAFDDSGAVEITYFNQPFLKDVFHTGGVFRFWGRPSLEGGRIKLSSPVYEMYTPEVSLAPIVPVYPLSQGLSQKMVQTLVRDALRIASTELRDHLPPSILSENGLCTLSYALRNVHFPQSTEALEAARRRLAFDEVFLLSLAMGTEKSKRNTAGAHPFSDTDISPLLAEMPFELTGAQKRAIGEISSDMSSSAPMCRILCGDVGSGKTAVAAAAAFIAAKGGKQCALMAPTEILAKQHYADLKALFDRLGIRTELLCGSMTAAQKKKVRAAIASPEGPLLVVGTHALLSEGVEFARLGLVITDEQHRFGVNQRAALQSKSKNVHSLVMSATPIPRTLSLVIYGDLDVSKLDEMPPGRQRVGTFRVDESYRARLLGFIRKQRDEGHRTYIVCPAIEEAPKKEENPEEMTNLTLFGDDSGEPPLKAAVQYAEELQGQLPDVEIGFIHGKMKTAEKDSVMEAFVQGRISVLVSTTVIEVGVNVPEATLMVVENAERFGLSQLHQLRGRVGRGKAKSYCILVSDFQSERSRQRLDIMCKTNDGFKVAEADLEMRGPGDFFSRDGSYRQSGGVEMPFSSGICDASLFASATDSAARLIKADPHLEFPQHMPLAAMVSKMKQDRENTIS
;
A
#
# COMPACT_ATOMS: atom_id res chain seq x y z
N MET A 1 -37.15 -6.59 -13.80
CA MET A 1 -36.08 -5.93 -12.97
C MET A 1 -34.80 -6.68 -13.25
N ASP A 2 -33.80 -5.97 -13.70
CA ASP A 2 -32.46 -6.49 -14.03
C ASP A 2 -31.39 -5.93 -13.08
N LEU A 3 -30.16 -6.33 -13.28
CA LEU A 3 -29.04 -5.87 -12.42
C LEU A 3 -28.75 -4.36 -12.54
N LEU A 4 -29.09 -3.74 -13.66
CA LEU A 4 -28.90 -2.30 -13.89
C LEU A 4 -30.09 -1.47 -13.42
N SER A 5 -31.22 -2.13 -13.04
CA SER A 5 -32.38 -1.44 -12.47
C SER A 5 -32.01 -0.60 -11.23
N PRO A 6 -32.60 0.60 -11.10
CA PRO A 6 -32.36 1.44 -9.91
C PRO A 6 -32.88 0.75 -8.65
N VAL A 7 -32.15 0.96 -7.52
CA VAL A 7 -32.56 0.40 -6.21
C VAL A 7 -33.94 0.85 -5.74
N THR A 8 -34.50 1.91 -6.30
CA THR A 8 -35.86 2.41 -6.01
C THR A 8 -36.97 1.44 -6.46
N GLU A 9 -36.67 0.53 -7.36
CA GLU A 9 -37.61 -0.52 -7.79
C GLU A 9 -37.72 -1.69 -6.80
N LEU A 10 -36.73 -1.79 -5.86
CA LEU A 10 -36.77 -2.82 -4.82
C LEU A 10 -37.89 -2.53 -3.80
N ARG A 11 -38.57 -3.60 -3.38
CA ARG A 11 -39.66 -3.50 -2.42
C ARG A 11 -39.19 -2.86 -1.10
N GLY A 12 -39.88 -1.78 -0.72
CA GLY A 12 -39.60 -1.08 0.55
C GLY A 12 -38.49 -0.02 0.48
N VAL A 13 -37.99 0.32 -0.73
CA VAL A 13 -37.04 1.42 -0.97
C VAL A 13 -37.82 2.64 -1.48
N GLY A 14 -38.18 3.54 -0.57
CA GLY A 14 -38.71 4.88 -0.94
C GLY A 14 -37.58 5.90 -1.09
N SER A 15 -37.96 7.14 -1.46
CA SER A 15 -37.00 8.24 -1.76
C SER A 15 -35.98 8.49 -0.65
N ALA A 16 -36.38 8.49 0.61
CA ALA A 16 -35.49 8.69 1.75
C ALA A 16 -34.43 7.58 1.89
N LYS A 17 -34.82 6.33 1.69
CA LYS A 17 -33.87 5.19 1.73
C LYS A 17 -32.97 5.19 0.51
N ALA A 18 -33.48 5.52 -0.67
CA ALA A 18 -32.68 5.67 -1.89
C ALA A 18 -31.60 6.75 -1.72
N ALA A 19 -31.93 7.89 -1.10
CA ALA A 19 -30.96 8.92 -0.77
C ALA A 19 -29.89 8.45 0.22
N SER A 20 -30.25 7.56 1.18
CA SER A 20 -29.27 6.97 2.10
C SER A 20 -28.38 5.92 1.43
N LEU A 21 -28.90 5.14 0.49
CA LEU A 21 -28.14 4.20 -0.34
C LEU A 21 -27.19 4.97 -1.29
N ALA A 22 -27.66 6.04 -1.92
CA ALA A 22 -26.84 6.88 -2.79
C ALA A 22 -25.64 7.50 -2.05
N ARG A 23 -25.77 7.87 -0.76
CA ARG A 23 -24.65 8.31 0.08
C ARG A 23 -23.61 7.20 0.34
N ALA A 24 -24.00 5.94 0.22
CA ALA A 24 -23.10 4.79 0.27
C ALA A 24 -22.59 4.37 -1.13
N GLY A 25 -22.86 5.15 -2.19
CA GLY A 25 -22.48 4.84 -3.57
C GLY A 25 -23.34 3.75 -4.23
N ILE A 26 -24.52 3.44 -3.68
CA ILE A 26 -25.40 2.36 -4.15
C ILE A 26 -26.57 2.97 -4.91
N TYR A 27 -26.61 2.82 -6.24
CA TYR A 27 -27.63 3.36 -7.13
C TYR A 27 -28.46 2.27 -7.81
N THR A 28 -27.84 1.11 -8.11
CA THR A 28 -28.42 0.01 -8.86
C THR A 28 -28.45 -1.28 -8.04
N VAL A 29 -29.20 -2.27 -8.53
CA VAL A 29 -29.19 -3.63 -7.95
C VAL A 29 -27.78 -4.24 -8.04
N TYR A 30 -27.04 -3.95 -9.12
CA TYR A 30 -25.65 -4.36 -9.29
C TYR A 30 -24.76 -3.84 -8.17
N ASP A 31 -24.85 -2.53 -7.85
CA ASP A 31 -24.04 -1.93 -6.78
C ASP A 31 -24.36 -2.57 -5.42
N LEU A 32 -25.63 -2.91 -5.19
CA LEU A 32 -26.06 -3.55 -3.95
C LEU A 32 -25.52 -4.98 -3.80
N VAL A 33 -25.44 -5.76 -4.89
CA VAL A 33 -24.83 -7.09 -4.91
C VAL A 33 -23.31 -7.01 -4.71
N HIS A 34 -22.68 -5.89 -5.08
CA HIS A 34 -21.25 -5.64 -4.89
C HIS A 34 -20.93 -4.81 -3.62
N HIS A 35 -21.96 -4.49 -2.81
CA HIS A 35 -21.76 -3.86 -1.50
C HIS A 35 -21.41 -4.92 -0.45
N TYR A 36 -20.14 -5.27 -0.38
CA TYR A 36 -19.67 -6.40 0.42
C TYR A 36 -19.63 -6.14 1.92
N PRO A 37 -19.82 -7.19 2.75
CA PRO A 37 -19.65 -7.09 4.19
C PRO A 37 -18.20 -6.72 4.57
N ARG A 38 -18.03 -5.79 5.52
CA ARG A 38 -16.72 -5.43 6.08
C ARG A 38 -16.22 -6.43 7.12
N ALA A 39 -17.13 -7.18 7.75
CA ALA A 39 -16.82 -8.13 8.80
C ALA A 39 -17.92 -9.20 8.90
N TYR A 40 -17.66 -10.27 9.64
CA TYR A 40 -18.60 -11.32 9.92
C TYR A 40 -18.63 -11.63 11.42
N GLN A 41 -19.82 -11.92 11.95
CA GLN A 41 -20.04 -12.36 13.31
C GLN A 41 -20.32 -13.86 13.29
N ASN A 42 -19.43 -14.66 13.87
CA ASN A 42 -19.70 -16.10 14.08
C ASN A 42 -20.65 -16.26 15.26
N ARG A 43 -21.94 -16.45 14.96
CA ARG A 43 -23.00 -16.64 15.95
C ARG A 43 -23.41 -18.11 16.08
N GLY A 44 -22.79 -19.01 15.33
CA GLY A 44 -23.05 -20.44 15.36
C GLY A 44 -22.40 -21.13 16.56
N GLU A 45 -21.24 -20.62 16.99
CA GLU A 45 -20.53 -21.15 18.15
C GLU A 45 -21.05 -20.50 19.43
N ILE A 46 -21.86 -21.28 20.19
CA ILE A 46 -22.44 -20.82 21.44
C ILE A 46 -21.43 -20.98 22.58
N MET A 47 -21.12 -19.87 23.25
CA MET A 47 -20.20 -19.84 24.37
C MET A 47 -20.98 -20.01 25.68
N PRO A 48 -20.63 -20.97 26.60
CA PRO A 48 -21.17 -21.04 27.93
C PRO A 48 -20.78 -19.82 28.80
N LEU A 49 -21.69 -19.32 29.61
CA LEU A 49 -21.44 -18.17 30.51
C LEU A 49 -20.25 -18.40 31.44
N ALA A 50 -20.06 -19.64 31.95
CA ALA A 50 -18.90 -19.97 32.78
C ALA A 50 -17.57 -19.77 32.07
N ARG A 51 -17.48 -20.10 30.77
CA ARG A 51 -16.27 -19.86 29.95
C ARG A 51 -16.03 -18.38 29.76
N ALA A 52 -17.07 -17.61 29.48
CA ALA A 52 -16.98 -16.15 29.37
C ALA A 52 -16.48 -15.50 30.67
N ALA A 53 -17.00 -15.96 31.82
CA ALA A 53 -16.55 -15.50 33.15
C ALA A 53 -15.07 -15.83 33.40
N LEU A 54 -14.63 -17.00 32.98
CA LEU A 54 -13.22 -17.41 33.11
C LEU A 54 -12.29 -16.52 32.26
N LEU A 55 -12.64 -16.31 31.01
CA LEU A 55 -11.86 -15.43 30.10
C LEU A 55 -11.77 -13.99 30.61
N CYS A 56 -12.88 -13.41 31.05
CA CYS A 56 -12.88 -12.08 31.67
C CYS A 56 -12.01 -11.99 32.96
N LYS A 57 -11.83 -13.09 33.69
CA LYS A 57 -10.95 -13.13 34.88
C LYS A 57 -9.49 -13.30 34.57
N THR A 58 -9.16 -14.13 33.56
CA THR A 58 -7.77 -14.51 33.24
C THR A 58 -7.10 -13.53 32.27
N GLU A 59 -7.84 -13.01 31.29
CA GLU A 59 -7.33 -12.18 30.22
C GLU A 59 -7.76 -10.70 30.34
N GLY A 60 -8.57 -10.37 31.38
CA GLY A 60 -9.11 -9.01 31.59
C GLY A 60 -10.27 -8.66 30.67
N GLU A 61 -10.30 -9.22 29.44
CA GLU A 61 -11.34 -9.01 28.44
C GLU A 61 -11.79 -10.34 27.82
N CYS A 62 -13.05 -10.39 27.37
CA CYS A 62 -13.58 -11.49 26.58
C CYS A 62 -14.00 -10.99 25.20
N PRO A 63 -13.68 -11.71 24.11
CA PRO A 63 -14.15 -11.35 22.78
C PRO A 63 -15.69 -11.41 22.68
N PRO A 64 -16.31 -10.69 21.72
CA PRO A 64 -17.73 -10.83 21.46
C PRO A 64 -18.08 -12.28 21.11
N ALA A 65 -19.13 -12.80 21.73
CA ALA A 65 -19.55 -14.19 21.56
C ALA A 65 -21.08 -14.32 21.48
N ALA A 66 -21.55 -15.48 21.02
CA ALA A 66 -22.95 -15.85 21.02
C ALA A 66 -23.28 -16.66 22.26
N PHE A 67 -24.41 -16.33 22.89
CA PHE A 67 -24.92 -16.97 24.07
C PHE A 67 -26.38 -17.44 23.83
N MET A 68 -26.69 -18.68 24.09
CA MET A 68 -28.07 -19.18 24.05
C MET A 68 -28.61 -19.12 25.50
N LEU A 69 -29.54 -18.21 25.76
CA LEU A 69 -29.95 -17.88 27.10
C LEU A 69 -31.47 -17.94 27.24
N THR A 70 -31.93 -18.43 28.42
CA THR A 70 -33.33 -18.42 28.81
C THR A 70 -33.60 -17.23 29.74
N VAL A 71 -34.65 -16.48 29.43
CA VAL A 71 -35.08 -15.34 30.28
C VAL A 71 -35.64 -15.84 31.58
N SER A 72 -35.06 -15.37 32.71
CA SER A 72 -35.45 -15.85 34.06
C SER A 72 -36.58 -15.03 34.71
N ALA A 73 -36.78 -13.80 34.30
CA ALA A 73 -37.80 -12.92 34.86
C ALA A 73 -38.20 -11.81 33.87
N GLU A 74 -39.40 -11.27 34.08
CA GLU A 74 -39.90 -10.11 33.31
C GLU A 74 -38.90 -8.94 33.32
N PRO A 75 -38.64 -8.30 32.14
CA PRO A 75 -37.74 -7.17 32.07
C PRO A 75 -38.20 -5.97 32.87
N LYS A 76 -37.28 -5.33 33.61
CA LYS A 76 -37.56 -4.13 34.36
C LYS A 76 -37.11 -2.90 33.62
N VAL A 77 -38.02 -1.96 33.37
CA VAL A 77 -37.72 -0.66 32.77
C VAL A 77 -37.64 0.40 33.87
N SER A 78 -36.55 1.17 33.87
CA SER A 78 -36.33 2.28 34.80
C SER A 78 -35.87 3.52 34.04
N MET A 79 -36.26 4.71 34.48
CA MET A 79 -35.78 5.98 33.99
C MET A 79 -34.56 6.40 34.81
N ILE A 80 -33.39 6.57 34.20
CA ILE A 80 -32.15 6.99 34.90
C ILE A 80 -32.12 8.51 35.00
N ARG A 81 -32.44 9.19 33.90
CA ARG A 81 -32.52 10.66 33.79
C ARG A 81 -33.50 11.03 32.67
N ARG A 82 -33.88 12.33 32.59
CA ARG A 82 -34.80 12.82 31.56
C ARG A 82 -34.27 12.46 30.16
N GLY A 83 -35.04 11.67 29.41
CA GLY A 83 -34.69 11.18 28.06
C GLY A 83 -33.81 9.92 28.02
N MET A 84 -33.50 9.28 29.20
CA MET A 84 -32.69 8.05 29.20
C MET A 84 -33.40 6.94 30.00
N THR A 85 -33.88 5.93 29.31
CA THR A 85 -34.48 4.72 29.89
C THR A 85 -33.48 3.55 29.84
N LEU A 86 -33.50 2.73 30.90
CA LEU A 86 -32.73 1.49 31.01
C LEU A 86 -33.68 0.32 31.17
N LEU A 87 -33.58 -0.64 30.28
CA LEU A 87 -34.22 -1.94 30.45
C LEU A 87 -33.19 -2.94 30.98
N LYS A 88 -33.52 -3.59 32.12
CA LYS A 88 -32.71 -4.67 32.70
C LYS A 88 -33.42 -6.00 32.52
N LEU A 89 -32.68 -6.95 31.95
CA LEU A 89 -33.11 -8.32 31.72
C LEU A 89 -32.16 -9.27 32.44
N ARG A 90 -32.70 -10.33 33.05
CA ARG A 90 -31.93 -11.42 33.61
C ARG A 90 -32.16 -12.68 32.81
N ALA A 91 -31.07 -13.34 32.44
CA ALA A 91 -31.10 -14.56 31.67
C ALA A 91 -30.02 -15.53 32.18
N PHE A 92 -30.13 -16.79 31.82
CA PHE A 92 -29.23 -17.85 32.31
C PHE A 92 -29.07 -18.94 31.23
N ASP A 93 -27.99 -19.69 31.35
CA ASP A 93 -27.78 -20.98 30.73
C ASP A 93 -27.48 -22.02 31.81
N ASP A 94 -27.16 -23.25 31.43
CA ASP A 94 -26.84 -24.33 32.36
C ASP A 94 -25.58 -24.07 33.20
N SER A 95 -24.75 -23.09 32.80
CA SER A 95 -23.44 -22.79 33.38
C SER A 95 -23.42 -21.53 34.24
N GLY A 96 -24.42 -20.65 34.15
CA GLY A 96 -24.47 -19.42 34.93
C GLY A 96 -25.61 -18.48 34.59
N ALA A 97 -25.55 -17.29 35.20
CA ALA A 97 -26.54 -16.24 34.98
C ALA A 97 -25.86 -14.92 34.55
N VAL A 98 -26.58 -14.12 33.75
CA VAL A 98 -26.13 -12.86 33.20
C VAL A 98 -27.17 -11.75 33.37
N GLU A 99 -26.71 -10.54 33.63
CA GLU A 99 -27.53 -9.34 33.56
C GLU A 99 -27.33 -8.66 32.20
N ILE A 100 -28.44 -8.46 31.46
CA ILE A 100 -28.45 -7.82 30.14
C ILE A 100 -29.13 -6.46 30.30
N THR A 101 -28.51 -5.43 29.72
CA THR A 101 -29.01 -4.06 29.78
C THR A 101 -29.22 -3.48 28.38
N TYR A 102 -30.32 -2.76 28.16
CA TYR A 102 -30.60 -2.02 26.93
C TYR A 102 -30.92 -0.56 27.28
N PHE A 103 -30.30 0.36 26.52
CA PHE A 103 -30.52 1.79 26.68
C PHE A 103 -31.52 2.28 25.63
N ASN A 104 -32.48 3.13 26.08
CA ASN A 104 -33.49 3.79 25.21
C ASN A 104 -34.31 2.84 24.32
N GLN A 105 -34.52 1.60 24.80
CA GLN A 105 -35.30 0.57 24.08
C GLN A 105 -36.40 -0.05 25.00
N PRO A 106 -37.32 0.75 25.53
CA PRO A 106 -38.36 0.24 26.44
C PRO A 106 -39.32 -0.74 25.80
N PHE A 107 -39.49 -0.68 24.44
CA PHE A 107 -40.33 -1.60 23.68
C PHE A 107 -39.87 -3.06 23.75
N LEU A 108 -38.63 -3.31 24.10
CA LEU A 108 -38.11 -4.67 24.30
C LEU A 108 -38.73 -5.41 25.46
N LYS A 109 -39.47 -4.70 26.36
CA LYS A 109 -40.24 -5.33 27.41
C LYS A 109 -41.30 -6.30 26.87
N ASP A 110 -41.89 -5.94 25.75
CA ASP A 110 -42.92 -6.74 25.09
C ASP A 110 -42.35 -7.90 24.23
N VAL A 111 -41.03 -7.91 24.02
CA VAL A 111 -40.32 -8.96 23.27
C VAL A 111 -39.82 -10.08 24.20
N PHE A 112 -39.24 -9.70 25.34
CA PHE A 112 -38.65 -10.66 26.26
C PHE A 112 -39.65 -11.08 27.36
N HIS A 113 -39.98 -12.34 27.39
CA HIS A 113 -40.88 -12.92 28.41
C HIS A 113 -40.21 -14.08 29.13
N THR A 114 -40.59 -14.30 30.34
CA THR A 114 -40.05 -15.38 31.19
C THR A 114 -40.19 -16.74 30.51
N GLY A 115 -39.11 -17.51 30.49
CA GLY A 115 -39.02 -18.81 29.81
C GLY A 115 -38.72 -18.72 28.31
N GLY A 116 -38.73 -17.52 27.71
CA GLY A 116 -38.31 -17.33 26.30
C GLY A 116 -36.82 -17.60 26.11
N VAL A 117 -36.48 -18.32 25.04
CA VAL A 117 -35.07 -18.63 24.67
C VAL A 117 -34.65 -17.73 23.54
N PHE A 118 -33.50 -17.09 23.73
CA PHE A 118 -32.94 -16.17 22.75
C PHE A 118 -31.45 -16.43 22.56
N ARG A 119 -30.95 -16.22 21.32
CA ARG A 119 -29.52 -16.11 21.01
C ARG A 119 -29.11 -14.64 21.15
N PHE A 120 -28.21 -14.36 22.08
CA PHE A 120 -27.62 -13.04 22.29
C PHE A 120 -26.21 -13.03 21.72
N TRP A 121 -25.85 -11.94 21.03
CA TRP A 121 -24.49 -11.69 20.54
C TRP A 121 -23.98 -10.37 21.13
N GLY A 122 -22.86 -10.42 21.83
CA GLY A 122 -22.25 -9.23 22.42
C GLY A 122 -20.95 -9.53 23.16
N ARG A 123 -20.28 -8.49 23.62
CA ARG A 123 -19.07 -8.62 24.44
C ARG A 123 -19.48 -8.73 25.90
N PRO A 124 -19.15 -9.82 26.59
CA PRO A 124 -19.39 -9.93 28.02
C PRO A 124 -18.37 -9.12 28.81
N SER A 125 -18.81 -8.55 29.92
CA SER A 125 -17.96 -7.91 30.92
C SER A 125 -18.24 -8.54 32.30
N LEU A 126 -17.23 -8.51 33.20
CA LEU A 126 -17.37 -9.01 34.54
C LEU A 126 -17.36 -7.82 35.51
N GLU A 127 -18.50 -7.52 36.14
CA GLU A 127 -18.63 -6.45 37.12
C GLU A 127 -19.19 -6.98 38.41
N GLY A 128 -18.49 -6.76 39.56
CA GLY A 128 -18.89 -7.27 40.86
C GLY A 128 -19.07 -8.79 40.91
N GLY A 129 -18.28 -9.55 40.14
CA GLY A 129 -18.35 -10.99 40.05
C GLY A 129 -19.51 -11.54 39.20
N ARG A 130 -20.28 -10.68 38.54
CA ARG A 130 -21.40 -11.07 37.68
C ARG A 130 -21.10 -10.73 36.22
N ILE A 131 -21.51 -11.62 35.32
CA ILE A 131 -21.43 -11.36 33.87
C ILE A 131 -22.51 -10.35 33.50
N LYS A 132 -22.11 -9.39 32.67
CA LYS A 132 -23.02 -8.40 32.08
C LYS A 132 -22.87 -8.36 30.57
N LEU A 133 -23.98 -8.09 29.85
CA LEU A 133 -24.03 -7.79 28.44
C LEU A 133 -24.72 -6.44 28.24
N SER A 134 -24.07 -5.53 27.61
CA SER A 134 -24.60 -4.19 27.29
C SER A 134 -25.10 -4.13 25.86
N SER A 135 -26.38 -3.89 25.67
CA SER A 135 -27.06 -3.77 24.36
C SER A 135 -26.68 -4.87 23.34
N PRO A 136 -26.69 -6.16 23.74
CA PRO A 136 -26.38 -7.24 22.79
C PRO A 136 -27.43 -7.31 21.69
N VAL A 137 -27.01 -7.77 20.50
CA VAL A 137 -27.94 -8.14 19.45
C VAL A 137 -28.66 -9.41 19.89
N TYR A 138 -29.96 -9.50 19.65
CA TYR A 138 -30.75 -10.66 20.04
C TYR A 138 -31.51 -11.25 18.84
N GLU A 139 -31.74 -12.55 18.88
CA GLU A 139 -32.54 -13.31 17.94
C GLU A 139 -33.37 -14.32 18.70
N MET A 140 -34.67 -14.36 18.41
CA MET A 140 -35.57 -15.34 19.07
C MET A 140 -35.25 -16.73 18.53
N TYR A 141 -35.06 -17.67 19.46
CA TYR A 141 -34.86 -19.07 19.11
C TYR A 141 -36.19 -19.81 19.16
N THR A 142 -36.55 -20.46 18.06
CA THR A 142 -37.62 -21.45 18.01
C THR A 142 -37.07 -22.71 17.33
N PRO A 143 -37.48 -23.92 17.73
CA PRO A 143 -36.94 -25.17 17.16
C PRO A 143 -37.13 -25.27 15.63
N GLU A 144 -38.07 -24.51 15.06
CA GLU A 144 -38.44 -24.54 13.63
C GLU A 144 -37.57 -23.56 12.82
N VAL A 145 -36.88 -22.62 13.44
CA VAL A 145 -36.11 -21.59 12.77
C VAL A 145 -34.61 -21.82 12.93
N SER A 146 -33.95 -22.20 11.84
CA SER A 146 -32.48 -22.26 11.82
C SER A 146 -31.90 -20.86 11.82
N LEU A 147 -31.18 -20.50 12.88
CA LEU A 147 -30.48 -19.21 12.98
C LEU A 147 -29.18 -19.29 12.17
N ALA A 148 -28.91 -18.26 11.34
CA ALA A 148 -27.70 -18.20 10.55
C ALA A 148 -26.44 -18.28 11.45
N PRO A 149 -25.51 -19.20 11.15
CA PRO A 149 -24.30 -19.35 11.97
C PRO A 149 -23.34 -18.18 11.81
N ILE A 150 -23.25 -17.61 10.63
CA ILE A 150 -22.36 -16.48 10.30
C ILE A 150 -23.22 -15.34 9.77
N VAL A 151 -23.13 -14.17 10.40
CA VAL A 151 -23.94 -13.00 10.06
C VAL A 151 -23.04 -11.89 9.49
N PRO A 152 -23.33 -11.39 8.27
CA PRO A 152 -22.55 -10.32 7.65
C PRO A 152 -22.78 -8.98 8.35
N VAL A 153 -21.72 -8.18 8.46
CA VAL A 153 -21.75 -6.80 8.95
C VAL A 153 -21.36 -5.88 7.80
N TYR A 154 -22.30 -5.08 7.33
CA TYR A 154 -22.08 -4.14 6.22
C TYR A 154 -21.58 -2.78 6.71
N PRO A 155 -20.80 -2.04 5.89
CA PRO A 155 -20.59 -0.62 6.11
C PRO A 155 -21.94 0.11 5.96
N LEU A 156 -22.22 1.05 6.87
CA LEU A 156 -23.47 1.79 6.89
C LEU A 156 -23.24 3.27 6.68
N SER A 157 -24.11 3.93 5.93
CA SER A 157 -24.27 5.37 5.92
C SER A 157 -25.45 5.81 6.80
N GLN A 158 -25.54 7.10 7.11
CA GLN A 158 -26.62 7.64 7.94
C GLN A 158 -27.99 7.30 7.36
N GLY A 159 -28.87 6.74 8.18
CA GLY A 159 -30.22 6.30 7.79
C GLY A 159 -30.35 4.86 7.30
N LEU A 160 -29.25 4.10 7.24
CA LEU A 160 -29.25 2.65 6.95
C LEU A 160 -29.11 1.84 8.23
N SER A 161 -29.73 0.66 8.28
CA SER A 161 -29.53 -0.32 9.36
C SER A 161 -29.05 -1.65 8.78
N GLN A 162 -28.31 -2.44 9.58
CA GLN A 162 -27.80 -3.78 9.17
C GLN A 162 -28.92 -4.66 8.64
N LYS A 163 -30.05 -4.73 9.36
CA LYS A 163 -31.21 -5.54 8.97
C LYS A 163 -31.79 -5.12 7.63
N MET A 164 -31.86 -3.81 7.37
CA MET A 164 -32.36 -3.27 6.11
C MET A 164 -31.42 -3.64 4.95
N VAL A 165 -30.12 -3.38 5.08
CA VAL A 165 -29.15 -3.72 4.04
C VAL A 165 -29.12 -5.23 3.77
N GLN A 166 -29.12 -6.07 4.81
CA GLN A 166 -29.20 -7.53 4.64
C GLN A 166 -30.45 -7.97 3.88
N THR A 167 -31.62 -7.33 4.13
CA THR A 167 -32.85 -7.65 3.41
C THR A 167 -32.76 -7.27 1.94
N LEU A 168 -32.29 -6.05 1.65
CA LEU A 168 -32.15 -5.55 0.29
C LEU A 168 -31.13 -6.37 -0.51
N VAL A 169 -29.99 -6.72 0.09
CA VAL A 169 -28.98 -7.60 -0.55
C VAL A 169 -29.56 -8.98 -0.86
N ARG A 170 -30.39 -9.55 0.05
CA ARG A 170 -31.04 -10.84 -0.21
C ARG A 170 -31.99 -10.77 -1.40
N ASP A 171 -32.76 -9.70 -1.53
CA ASP A 171 -33.65 -9.49 -2.65
C ASP A 171 -32.85 -9.24 -3.95
N ALA A 172 -31.78 -8.47 -3.91
CA ALA A 172 -30.87 -8.26 -5.02
C ALA A 172 -30.21 -9.57 -5.50
N LEU A 173 -29.78 -10.45 -4.59
CA LEU A 173 -29.19 -11.75 -4.93
C LEU A 173 -30.22 -12.70 -5.62
N ARG A 174 -31.50 -12.59 -5.31
CA ARG A 174 -32.54 -13.37 -6.03
C ARG A 174 -32.63 -12.92 -7.50
N ILE A 175 -32.55 -11.62 -7.76
CA ILE A 175 -32.53 -11.08 -9.14
C ILE A 175 -31.24 -11.52 -9.82
N ALA A 176 -30.11 -11.34 -9.15
CA ALA A 176 -28.79 -11.70 -9.66
C ALA A 176 -28.68 -13.19 -10.02
N SER A 177 -29.32 -14.07 -9.28
CA SER A 177 -29.25 -15.53 -9.52
C SER A 177 -29.78 -15.96 -10.88
N THR A 178 -30.65 -15.16 -11.52
CA THR A 178 -31.25 -15.45 -12.85
C THR A 178 -30.46 -14.78 -13.98
N GLU A 179 -29.70 -13.72 -13.71
CA GLU A 179 -29.07 -12.89 -14.74
C GLU A 179 -27.56 -12.98 -14.78
N LEU A 180 -26.94 -13.22 -13.62
CA LEU A 180 -25.46 -13.31 -13.51
C LEU A 180 -24.95 -14.57 -14.21
N ARG A 181 -24.25 -14.36 -15.33
CA ARG A 181 -23.43 -15.40 -15.95
C ARG A 181 -22.01 -15.35 -15.38
N ASP A 182 -21.41 -16.51 -15.20
CA ASP A 182 -20.01 -16.59 -14.81
C ASP A 182 -19.15 -16.06 -15.96
N HIS A 183 -18.31 -15.11 -15.66
CA HIS A 183 -17.42 -14.50 -16.66
C HIS A 183 -16.13 -15.32 -16.85
N LEU A 184 -15.77 -16.18 -15.88
CA LEU A 184 -14.60 -17.06 -16.03
C LEU A 184 -14.96 -18.26 -16.91
N PRO A 185 -14.10 -18.62 -17.87
CA PRO A 185 -14.21 -19.87 -18.60
C PRO A 185 -14.19 -21.08 -17.67
N PRO A 186 -14.98 -22.16 -17.96
CA PRO A 186 -15.01 -23.37 -17.14
C PRO A 186 -13.65 -24.03 -16.93
N SER A 187 -12.75 -23.92 -17.91
CA SER A 187 -11.37 -24.41 -17.80
C SER A 187 -10.61 -23.73 -16.68
N ILE A 188 -10.70 -22.39 -16.57
CA ILE A 188 -10.04 -21.62 -15.51
C ILE A 188 -10.61 -21.97 -14.15
N LEU A 189 -11.96 -22.15 -14.05
CA LEU A 189 -12.59 -22.56 -12.80
C LEU A 189 -12.05 -23.92 -12.31
N SER A 190 -12.03 -24.92 -13.21
CA SER A 190 -11.60 -26.28 -12.87
C SER A 190 -10.11 -26.36 -12.55
N GLU A 191 -9.24 -25.70 -13.33
CA GLU A 191 -7.81 -25.69 -13.14
C GLU A 191 -7.38 -25.09 -11.79
N ASN A 192 -8.12 -24.08 -11.31
CA ASN A 192 -7.79 -23.35 -10.08
C ASN A 192 -8.66 -23.76 -8.88
N GLY A 193 -9.53 -24.76 -9.04
CA GLY A 193 -10.42 -25.26 -7.97
C GLY A 193 -11.36 -24.17 -7.43
N LEU A 194 -11.91 -23.33 -8.31
CA LEU A 194 -12.74 -22.20 -7.95
C LEU A 194 -14.24 -22.56 -8.02
N CYS A 195 -15.01 -21.99 -7.09
CA CYS A 195 -16.46 -22.07 -7.15
C CYS A 195 -17.04 -21.11 -8.21
N THR A 196 -18.31 -21.30 -8.58
CA THR A 196 -19.00 -20.40 -9.52
C THR A 196 -19.25 -19.03 -8.90
N LEU A 197 -19.40 -18.00 -9.74
CA LEU A 197 -19.68 -16.63 -9.31
C LEU A 197 -20.97 -16.55 -8.47
N SER A 198 -22.03 -17.24 -8.86
CA SER A 198 -23.30 -17.29 -8.13
C SER A 198 -23.14 -17.90 -6.73
N TYR A 199 -22.33 -18.96 -6.59
CA TYR A 199 -22.00 -19.54 -5.30
C TYR A 199 -21.18 -18.56 -4.44
N ALA A 200 -20.19 -17.91 -5.03
CA ALA A 200 -19.33 -16.95 -4.34
C ALA A 200 -20.11 -15.76 -3.80
N LEU A 201 -20.96 -15.13 -4.64
CA LEU A 201 -21.78 -13.98 -4.24
C LEU A 201 -22.78 -14.34 -3.15
N ARG A 202 -23.41 -15.55 -3.23
CA ARG A 202 -24.32 -15.99 -2.18
C ARG A 202 -23.61 -16.19 -0.84
N ASN A 203 -22.44 -16.84 -0.85
CA ASN A 203 -21.74 -17.19 0.38
C ASN A 203 -20.87 -16.05 0.95
N VAL A 204 -20.49 -15.06 0.15
CA VAL A 204 -19.86 -13.84 0.70
C VAL A 204 -20.88 -12.98 1.45
N HIS A 205 -22.16 -12.98 1.04
CA HIS A 205 -23.20 -12.22 1.72
C HIS A 205 -23.89 -13.02 2.83
N PHE A 206 -24.19 -14.29 2.61
CA PHE A 206 -24.89 -15.16 3.55
C PHE A 206 -24.21 -16.53 3.61
N PRO A 207 -23.05 -16.62 4.30
CA PRO A 207 -22.27 -17.84 4.36
C PRO A 207 -23.04 -18.95 5.07
N GLN A 208 -23.02 -20.16 4.49
CA GLN A 208 -23.60 -21.36 5.09
C GLN A 208 -22.65 -21.99 6.11
N SER A 209 -21.33 -21.84 5.89
CA SER A 209 -20.25 -22.28 6.79
C SER A 209 -19.01 -21.42 6.60
N THR A 210 -18.01 -21.60 7.46
CA THR A 210 -16.70 -20.93 7.34
C THR A 210 -15.98 -21.32 6.04
N GLU A 211 -16.03 -22.60 5.67
CA GLU A 211 -15.42 -23.13 4.44
C GLU A 211 -16.09 -22.56 3.19
N ALA A 212 -17.42 -22.40 3.23
CA ALA A 212 -18.17 -21.78 2.13
C ALA A 212 -17.80 -20.30 1.96
N LEU A 213 -17.58 -19.58 3.07
CA LEU A 213 -17.11 -18.20 3.06
C LEU A 213 -15.69 -18.09 2.51
N GLU A 214 -14.80 -18.98 2.92
CA GLU A 214 -13.41 -19.01 2.44
C GLU A 214 -13.35 -19.33 0.94
N ALA A 215 -14.12 -20.31 0.46
CA ALA A 215 -14.23 -20.61 -0.97
C ALA A 215 -14.77 -19.43 -1.79
N ALA A 216 -15.77 -18.72 -1.25
CA ALA A 216 -16.32 -17.52 -1.87
C ALA A 216 -15.30 -16.38 -1.95
N ARG A 217 -14.59 -16.12 -0.86
CA ARG A 217 -13.52 -15.10 -0.80
C ARG A 217 -12.37 -15.44 -1.74
N ARG A 218 -11.94 -16.71 -1.77
CA ARG A 218 -10.90 -17.19 -2.69
C ARG A 218 -11.27 -16.92 -4.14
N ARG A 219 -12.53 -17.20 -4.53
CA ARG A 219 -13.04 -16.95 -5.88
C ARG A 219 -12.99 -15.45 -6.20
N LEU A 220 -13.54 -14.59 -5.34
CA LEU A 220 -13.61 -13.15 -5.60
C LEU A 220 -12.23 -12.50 -5.63
N ALA A 221 -11.30 -12.93 -4.77
CA ALA A 221 -9.91 -12.49 -4.81
C ALA A 221 -9.19 -12.92 -6.11
N PHE A 222 -9.45 -14.15 -6.58
CA PHE A 222 -8.94 -14.59 -7.88
C PHE A 222 -9.46 -13.71 -9.01
N ASP A 223 -10.78 -13.40 -9.03
CA ASP A 223 -11.39 -12.54 -10.03
C ASP A 223 -10.74 -11.15 -10.07
N GLU A 224 -10.51 -10.52 -8.92
CA GLU A 224 -9.86 -9.22 -8.84
C GLU A 224 -8.47 -9.21 -9.49
N VAL A 225 -7.62 -10.17 -9.10
CA VAL A 225 -6.24 -10.29 -9.62
C VAL A 225 -6.24 -10.65 -11.09
N PHE A 226 -7.11 -11.58 -11.50
CA PHE A 226 -7.23 -12.06 -12.88
C PHE A 226 -7.68 -10.94 -13.83
N LEU A 227 -8.75 -10.22 -13.48
CA LEU A 227 -9.27 -9.10 -14.29
C LEU A 227 -8.26 -7.95 -14.38
N LEU A 228 -7.58 -7.63 -13.29
CA LEU A 228 -6.51 -6.63 -13.31
C LEU A 228 -5.36 -7.06 -14.23
N SER A 229 -4.93 -8.32 -14.14
CA SER A 229 -3.88 -8.87 -14.99
C SER A 229 -4.29 -8.89 -16.47
N LEU A 230 -5.57 -9.19 -16.78
CA LEU A 230 -6.11 -9.09 -18.13
C LEU A 230 -6.12 -7.64 -18.65
N ALA A 231 -6.58 -6.70 -17.82
CA ALA A 231 -6.62 -5.29 -18.21
C ALA A 231 -5.22 -4.77 -18.58
N MET A 232 -4.22 -5.10 -17.76
CA MET A 232 -2.83 -4.71 -17.99
C MET A 232 -2.22 -5.41 -19.20
N GLY A 233 -2.49 -6.71 -19.37
CA GLY A 233 -1.98 -7.48 -20.49
C GLY A 233 -2.58 -7.05 -21.84
N THR A 234 -3.87 -6.67 -21.89
CA THR A 234 -4.49 -6.10 -23.10
C THR A 234 -3.88 -4.74 -23.45
N GLU A 235 -3.54 -3.88 -22.48
CA GLU A 235 -2.84 -2.62 -22.75
C GLU A 235 -1.42 -2.86 -23.29
N LYS A 236 -0.71 -3.83 -22.69
CA LYS A 236 0.62 -4.25 -23.19
C LYS A 236 0.53 -4.75 -24.63
N SER A 237 -0.46 -5.55 -24.99
CA SER A 237 -0.68 -6.01 -26.36
C SER A 237 -0.90 -4.86 -27.35
N LYS A 238 -1.78 -3.91 -27.00
CA LYS A 238 -2.04 -2.72 -27.82
C LYS A 238 -0.76 -1.87 -28.04
N ARG A 239 0.04 -1.70 -26.99
CA ARG A 239 1.31 -0.97 -27.06
C ARG A 239 2.31 -1.66 -27.98
N ASN A 240 2.40 -2.99 -27.93
CA ASN A 240 3.31 -3.75 -28.79
C ASN A 240 3.01 -3.61 -30.28
N THR A 241 1.77 -3.27 -30.65
CA THR A 241 1.38 -2.99 -32.02
C THR A 241 1.67 -1.55 -32.46
N ALA A 242 2.02 -0.63 -31.55
CA ALA A 242 2.20 0.80 -31.85
C ALA A 242 3.46 1.14 -32.65
N GLY A 243 4.42 0.21 -32.74
CA GLY A 243 5.71 0.38 -33.42
C GLY A 243 6.67 1.32 -32.69
N ALA A 244 7.94 0.97 -32.60
CA ALA A 244 9.00 1.81 -32.05
C ALA A 244 10.14 1.94 -33.05
N HIS A 245 11.10 2.82 -32.75
CA HIS A 245 12.37 2.88 -33.50
C HIS A 245 13.34 1.84 -32.93
N PRO A 246 13.58 0.71 -33.61
CA PRO A 246 14.54 -0.27 -33.10
C PRO A 246 15.96 0.30 -33.21
N PHE A 247 16.74 0.10 -32.16
CA PHE A 247 18.15 0.39 -32.12
C PHE A 247 18.94 -0.80 -32.68
N SER A 248 19.53 -0.66 -33.83
CA SER A 248 20.27 -1.73 -34.51
C SER A 248 21.62 -2.05 -33.86
N ASP A 249 22.24 -1.07 -33.22
CA ASP A 249 23.52 -1.22 -32.54
C ASP A 249 23.34 -1.05 -31.01
N THR A 250 23.36 -2.15 -30.31
CA THR A 250 23.24 -2.22 -28.86
C THR A 250 24.57 -2.58 -28.16
N ASP A 251 25.69 -2.57 -28.87
CA ASP A 251 27.01 -2.82 -28.28
C ASP A 251 27.41 -1.69 -27.33
N ILE A 252 27.65 -2.05 -26.07
CA ILE A 252 28.06 -1.13 -25.00
C ILE A 252 29.55 -1.26 -24.62
N SER A 253 30.34 -2.02 -25.39
CA SER A 253 31.77 -2.22 -25.08
C SER A 253 32.56 -0.90 -24.94
N PRO A 254 32.31 0.15 -25.72
CA PRO A 254 32.98 1.44 -25.53
C PRO A 254 32.64 2.08 -24.17
N LEU A 255 31.39 1.98 -23.71
CA LEU A 255 30.97 2.47 -22.39
C LEU A 255 31.64 1.70 -21.29
N LEU A 256 31.70 0.35 -21.39
CA LEU A 256 32.33 -0.51 -20.38
C LEU A 256 33.81 -0.21 -20.19
N ALA A 257 34.51 0.14 -21.27
CA ALA A 257 35.93 0.52 -21.22
C ALA A 257 36.18 1.79 -20.40
N GLU A 258 35.20 2.69 -20.33
CA GLU A 258 35.28 3.96 -19.60
C GLU A 258 34.73 3.86 -18.16
N MET A 259 34.05 2.75 -17.80
CA MET A 259 33.55 2.55 -16.44
C MET A 259 34.70 2.19 -15.47
N PRO A 260 34.74 2.81 -14.25
CA PRO A 260 35.81 2.53 -13.27
C PRO A 260 35.60 1.22 -12.48
N PHE A 261 34.62 0.40 -12.84
CA PHE A 261 34.24 -0.85 -12.16
C PHE A 261 33.68 -1.86 -13.15
N GLU A 262 33.74 -3.12 -12.78
CA GLU A 262 33.09 -4.20 -13.52
C GLU A 262 31.62 -4.34 -13.13
N LEU A 263 30.77 -4.66 -14.13
CA LEU A 263 29.35 -4.93 -13.91
C LEU A 263 29.14 -6.28 -13.26
N THR A 264 28.18 -6.33 -12.30
CA THR A 264 27.69 -7.59 -11.71
C THR A 264 26.95 -8.45 -12.74
N GLY A 265 26.78 -9.74 -12.44
CA GLY A 265 25.98 -10.65 -13.27
C GLY A 265 24.54 -10.16 -13.45
N ALA A 266 23.92 -9.65 -12.39
CA ALA A 266 22.56 -9.07 -12.43
C ALA A 266 22.48 -7.81 -13.33
N GLN A 267 23.48 -6.95 -13.29
CA GLN A 267 23.52 -5.77 -14.16
C GLN A 267 23.70 -6.17 -15.62
N LYS A 268 24.56 -7.14 -15.91
CA LYS A 268 24.76 -7.68 -17.28
C LYS A 268 23.47 -8.29 -17.83
N ARG A 269 22.74 -9.08 -17.01
CA ARG A 269 21.44 -9.64 -17.39
C ARG A 269 20.43 -8.53 -17.71
N ALA A 270 20.27 -7.56 -16.81
CA ALA A 270 19.33 -6.46 -17.00
C ALA A 270 19.65 -5.61 -18.25
N ILE A 271 20.93 -5.35 -18.54
CA ILE A 271 21.34 -4.64 -19.75
C ILE A 271 21.03 -5.49 -21.00
N GLY A 272 21.23 -6.82 -20.95
CA GLY A 272 20.87 -7.70 -22.06
C GLY A 272 19.36 -7.68 -22.36
N GLU A 273 18.52 -7.71 -21.32
CA GLU A 273 17.07 -7.59 -21.46
C GLU A 273 16.65 -6.23 -22.05
N ILE A 274 17.23 -5.14 -21.56
CA ILE A 274 16.99 -3.78 -22.06
C ILE A 274 17.45 -3.66 -23.52
N SER A 275 18.62 -4.18 -23.87
CA SER A 275 19.16 -4.18 -25.23
C SER A 275 18.26 -4.94 -26.20
N SER A 276 17.74 -6.10 -25.76
CA SER A 276 16.78 -6.89 -26.54
C SER A 276 15.49 -6.12 -26.81
N ASP A 277 14.93 -5.48 -25.77
CA ASP A 277 13.72 -4.68 -25.92
C ASP A 277 13.94 -3.46 -26.82
N MET A 278 15.06 -2.75 -26.65
CA MET A 278 15.38 -1.57 -27.45
C MET A 278 15.67 -1.91 -28.92
N SER A 279 16.08 -3.13 -29.24
CA SER A 279 16.26 -3.61 -30.59
C SER A 279 14.98 -4.11 -31.26
N SER A 280 13.89 -4.25 -30.49
CA SER A 280 12.60 -4.68 -31.02
C SER A 280 11.83 -3.55 -31.71
N SER A 281 10.83 -3.91 -32.53
CA SER A 281 9.90 -2.96 -33.13
C SER A 281 8.82 -2.44 -32.17
N ALA A 282 8.74 -2.98 -30.93
CA ALA A 282 7.81 -2.54 -29.91
C ALA A 282 8.47 -1.55 -28.94
N PRO A 283 7.76 -0.54 -28.42
CA PRO A 283 8.33 0.36 -27.40
C PRO A 283 8.64 -0.39 -26.12
N MET A 284 9.90 -0.38 -25.67
CA MET A 284 10.26 -0.88 -24.35
C MET A 284 9.50 -0.13 -23.28
N CYS A 285 8.91 -0.85 -22.34
CA CYS A 285 8.33 -0.28 -21.15
C CYS A 285 8.72 -1.17 -19.96
N ARG A 286 9.85 -0.85 -19.32
CA ARG A 286 10.52 -1.74 -18.37
C ARG A 286 10.78 -1.04 -17.04
N ILE A 287 10.62 -1.79 -15.94
CA ILE A 287 11.03 -1.36 -14.62
C ILE A 287 12.29 -2.12 -14.17
N LEU A 288 13.29 -1.38 -13.71
CA LEU A 288 14.51 -1.87 -13.11
C LEU A 288 14.38 -1.83 -11.59
N CYS A 289 14.12 -2.97 -10.97
CA CYS A 289 14.01 -3.13 -9.54
C CYS A 289 15.35 -3.57 -8.93
N GLY A 290 15.79 -2.89 -7.90
CA GLY A 290 17.02 -3.28 -7.21
C GLY A 290 17.18 -2.49 -5.91
N ASP A 291 17.88 -3.07 -4.97
CA ASP A 291 18.15 -2.43 -3.68
C ASP A 291 18.89 -1.11 -3.82
N VAL A 292 18.88 -0.30 -2.77
CA VAL A 292 19.67 0.95 -2.72
C VAL A 292 21.15 0.60 -2.91
N GLY A 293 21.79 1.20 -3.92
CA GLY A 293 23.19 0.96 -4.24
C GLY A 293 23.49 -0.33 -5.01
N SER A 294 22.48 -0.99 -5.62
CA SER A 294 22.67 -2.12 -6.55
C SER A 294 23.25 -1.70 -7.91
N GLY A 295 23.46 -0.39 -8.13
CA GLY A 295 24.03 0.14 -9.36
C GLY A 295 23.03 0.34 -10.51
N LYS A 296 21.77 0.65 -10.19
CA LYS A 296 20.73 1.00 -11.18
C LYS A 296 21.19 2.08 -12.19
N THR A 297 21.93 3.07 -11.70
CA THR A 297 22.45 4.16 -12.53
C THR A 297 23.41 3.67 -13.61
N ALA A 298 24.20 2.61 -13.35
CA ALA A 298 25.07 2.00 -14.37
C ALA A 298 24.27 1.36 -15.51
N VAL A 299 23.17 0.68 -15.17
CA VAL A 299 22.24 0.09 -16.16
C VAL A 299 21.53 1.19 -16.96
N ALA A 300 21.11 2.28 -16.27
CA ALA A 300 20.52 3.45 -16.93
C ALA A 300 21.50 4.15 -17.87
N ALA A 301 22.79 4.24 -17.50
CA ALA A 301 23.84 4.76 -18.36
C ALA A 301 24.01 3.91 -19.63
N ALA A 302 23.97 2.59 -19.51
CA ALA A 302 24.03 1.68 -20.66
C ALA A 302 22.84 1.90 -21.62
N ALA A 303 21.61 1.99 -21.09
CA ALA A 303 20.43 2.27 -21.90
C ALA A 303 20.52 3.66 -22.59
N ALA A 304 20.97 4.69 -21.86
CA ALA A 304 21.18 6.03 -22.42
C ALA A 304 22.27 6.05 -23.52
N PHE A 305 23.34 5.26 -23.34
CA PHE A 305 24.39 5.10 -24.31
C PHE A 305 23.90 4.47 -25.64
N ILE A 306 23.09 3.40 -25.54
CA ILE A 306 22.47 2.76 -26.71
C ILE A 306 21.61 3.78 -27.48
N ALA A 307 20.79 4.57 -26.77
CA ALA A 307 19.97 5.59 -27.38
C ALA A 307 20.82 6.68 -28.09
N ALA A 308 21.89 7.14 -27.42
CA ALA A 308 22.81 8.14 -27.95
C ALA A 308 23.58 7.64 -29.19
N LYS A 309 24.05 6.38 -29.16
CA LYS A 309 24.70 5.72 -30.28
C LYS A 309 23.77 5.61 -31.50
N GLY A 310 22.47 5.37 -31.25
CA GLY A 310 21.42 5.43 -32.28
C GLY A 310 21.02 6.85 -32.73
N GLY A 311 21.74 7.89 -32.30
CA GLY A 311 21.47 9.29 -32.63
C GLY A 311 20.16 9.85 -32.03
N LYS A 312 19.58 9.20 -30.99
CA LYS A 312 18.37 9.64 -30.32
C LYS A 312 18.69 10.28 -28.97
N GLN A 313 17.81 11.18 -28.54
CA GLN A 313 17.93 11.82 -27.22
C GLN A 313 17.39 10.93 -26.14
N CYS A 314 18.06 10.92 -24.97
CA CYS A 314 17.62 10.30 -23.74
C CYS A 314 17.28 11.38 -22.71
N ALA A 315 16.10 11.32 -22.11
CA ALA A 315 15.69 12.16 -20.98
C ALA A 315 15.73 11.34 -19.68
N LEU A 316 16.59 11.75 -18.72
CA LEU A 316 16.64 11.16 -17.37
C LEU A 316 15.99 12.10 -16.39
N MET A 317 14.89 11.68 -15.79
CA MET A 317 14.12 12.45 -14.82
C MET A 317 14.40 11.96 -13.41
N ALA A 318 14.84 12.87 -12.53
CA ALA A 318 15.04 12.62 -11.10
C ALA A 318 13.99 13.38 -10.25
N PRO A 319 13.60 12.85 -9.07
CA PRO A 319 12.54 13.44 -8.25
C PRO A 319 12.94 14.78 -7.60
N THR A 320 14.22 15.03 -7.40
CA THR A 320 14.71 16.24 -6.76
C THR A 320 15.89 16.85 -7.53
N GLU A 321 16.14 18.14 -7.31
CA GLU A 321 17.23 18.84 -7.96
C GLU A 321 18.61 18.36 -7.52
N ILE A 322 18.75 17.97 -6.28
CA ILE A 322 20.01 17.43 -5.74
C ILE A 322 20.36 16.13 -6.48
N LEU A 323 19.39 15.23 -6.63
CA LEU A 323 19.59 13.99 -7.39
C LEU A 323 19.84 14.24 -8.86
N ALA A 324 19.12 15.18 -9.47
CA ALA A 324 19.35 15.54 -10.86
C ALA A 324 20.77 16.08 -11.08
N LYS A 325 21.27 16.95 -10.19
CA LYS A 325 22.64 17.46 -10.23
C LYS A 325 23.67 16.35 -10.01
N GLN A 326 23.39 15.41 -9.09
CA GLN A 326 24.28 14.27 -8.85
C GLN A 326 24.34 13.34 -10.07
N HIS A 327 23.18 12.91 -10.61
CA HIS A 327 23.15 12.11 -11.84
C HIS A 327 23.83 12.83 -13.03
N TYR A 328 23.61 14.15 -13.13
CA TYR A 328 24.26 14.94 -14.17
C TYR A 328 25.77 14.94 -14.03
N ALA A 329 26.31 15.16 -12.83
CA ALA A 329 27.77 15.17 -12.59
C ALA A 329 28.40 13.81 -12.90
N ASP A 330 27.80 12.73 -12.39
CA ASP A 330 28.28 11.36 -12.57
C ASP A 330 28.23 10.93 -14.04
N LEU A 331 27.10 11.14 -14.72
CA LEU A 331 26.92 10.76 -16.10
C LEU A 331 27.69 11.65 -17.07
N LYS A 332 27.75 12.96 -16.81
CA LYS A 332 28.53 13.88 -17.63
C LYS A 332 30.01 13.50 -17.68
N ALA A 333 30.62 13.19 -16.53
CA ALA A 333 32.01 12.78 -16.47
C ALA A 333 32.30 11.51 -17.31
N LEU A 334 31.34 10.60 -17.40
CA LEU A 334 31.43 9.39 -18.21
C LEU A 334 31.16 9.67 -19.71
N PHE A 335 30.11 10.40 -20.01
CA PHE A 335 29.61 10.62 -21.36
C PHE A 335 30.49 11.64 -22.15
N ASP A 336 31.11 12.62 -21.47
CA ASP A 336 32.08 13.54 -22.09
C ASP A 336 33.28 12.77 -22.68
N ARG A 337 33.77 11.70 -22.04
CA ARG A 337 34.85 10.84 -22.54
C ARG A 337 34.46 10.06 -23.79
N LEU A 338 33.15 9.83 -23.97
CA LEU A 338 32.55 9.17 -25.11
C LEU A 338 32.09 10.15 -26.20
N GLY A 339 32.36 11.46 -26.03
CA GLY A 339 31.93 12.50 -26.96
C GLY A 339 30.44 12.76 -26.99
N ILE A 340 29.70 12.34 -25.99
CA ILE A 340 28.26 12.51 -25.89
C ILE A 340 27.92 13.72 -25.02
N ARG A 341 27.33 14.73 -25.64
CA ARG A 341 26.94 15.97 -25.00
C ARG A 341 25.78 15.73 -24.02
N THR A 342 25.97 16.18 -22.77
CA THR A 342 25.00 16.07 -21.67
C THR A 342 24.60 17.45 -21.17
N GLU A 343 23.30 17.67 -20.92
CA GLU A 343 22.77 18.94 -20.40
C GLU A 343 21.89 18.69 -19.16
N LEU A 344 21.80 19.72 -18.30
CA LEU A 344 20.97 19.72 -17.08
C LEU A 344 19.82 20.72 -17.23
N LEU A 345 18.60 20.32 -16.82
CA LEU A 345 17.43 21.21 -16.76
C LEU A 345 16.69 21.07 -15.42
N CYS A 346 16.84 22.06 -14.53
CA CYS A 346 16.23 22.09 -13.21
C CYS A 346 15.41 23.36 -12.97
N GLY A 347 14.53 23.32 -11.96
CA GLY A 347 13.65 24.42 -11.59
C GLY A 347 14.40 25.66 -11.07
N SER A 348 15.51 25.48 -10.34
CA SER A 348 16.34 26.56 -9.77
C SER A 348 17.19 27.35 -10.79
N MET A 349 17.32 26.86 -12.02
CA MET A 349 18.10 27.57 -13.07
C MET A 349 17.43 28.90 -13.43
N THR A 350 18.25 29.89 -13.83
CA THR A 350 17.75 31.19 -14.31
C THR A 350 16.96 31.05 -15.60
N ALA A 351 16.08 32.00 -15.87
CA ALA A 351 15.27 32.00 -17.10
C ALA A 351 16.14 31.96 -18.37
N ALA A 352 17.27 32.68 -18.37
CA ALA A 352 18.21 32.69 -19.49
C ALA A 352 18.88 31.32 -19.72
N GLN A 353 19.30 30.66 -18.61
CA GLN A 353 19.87 29.31 -18.68
C GLN A 353 18.85 28.29 -19.18
N LYS A 354 17.61 28.32 -18.64
CA LYS A 354 16.51 27.45 -19.12
C LYS A 354 16.23 27.66 -20.61
N LYS A 355 16.17 28.93 -21.06
CA LYS A 355 15.95 29.24 -22.47
C LYS A 355 17.06 28.66 -23.37
N LYS A 356 18.33 28.79 -22.96
CA LYS A 356 19.49 28.25 -23.69
C LYS A 356 19.41 26.71 -23.77
N VAL A 357 19.14 26.03 -22.65
CA VAL A 357 19.07 24.57 -22.63
C VAL A 357 17.86 24.07 -23.45
N ARG A 358 16.68 24.70 -23.34
CA ARG A 358 15.51 24.36 -24.16
C ARG A 358 15.78 24.48 -25.63
N ALA A 359 16.42 25.57 -26.08
CA ALA A 359 16.82 25.75 -27.48
C ALA A 359 17.81 24.67 -27.92
N ALA A 360 18.76 24.28 -27.06
CA ALA A 360 19.67 23.20 -27.35
C ALA A 360 18.97 21.83 -27.47
N ILE A 361 18.00 21.51 -26.61
CA ILE A 361 17.22 20.26 -26.66
C ILE A 361 16.39 20.17 -27.96
N ALA A 362 15.83 21.27 -28.40
CA ALA A 362 15.02 21.35 -29.61
C ALA A 362 15.84 21.29 -30.90
N SER A 363 17.18 21.45 -30.84
CA SER A 363 18.07 21.36 -32.00
C SER A 363 18.34 19.91 -32.41
N PRO A 364 18.32 19.56 -33.69
CA PRO A 364 18.75 18.25 -34.19
C PRO A 364 20.19 17.88 -33.82
N GLU A 365 21.07 18.86 -33.64
CA GLU A 365 22.46 18.70 -33.19
C GLU A 365 22.59 18.88 -31.67
N GLY A 366 21.48 18.86 -30.95
CA GLY A 366 21.39 19.06 -29.52
C GLY A 366 22.01 17.92 -28.68
N PRO A 367 21.96 18.08 -27.34
CA PRO A 367 22.50 17.09 -26.43
C PRO A 367 21.77 15.74 -26.59
N LEU A 368 22.51 14.64 -26.46
CA LEU A 368 21.96 13.29 -26.55
C LEU A 368 21.52 12.76 -25.21
N LEU A 369 22.02 13.31 -24.09
CA LEU A 369 21.53 13.03 -22.75
C LEU A 369 21.08 14.32 -22.09
N VAL A 370 19.85 14.34 -21.59
CA VAL A 370 19.28 15.45 -20.82
C VAL A 370 18.85 14.94 -19.46
N VAL A 371 19.48 15.45 -18.40
CA VAL A 371 19.12 15.14 -17.01
C VAL A 371 18.32 16.29 -16.44
N GLY A 372 17.27 16.01 -15.67
CA GLY A 372 16.50 17.06 -15.04
C GLY A 372 15.44 16.56 -14.05
N THR A 373 14.65 17.51 -13.57
CA THR A 373 13.49 17.23 -12.71
C THR A 373 12.19 17.30 -13.53
N HIS A 374 11.05 17.47 -12.86
CA HIS A 374 9.77 17.76 -13.51
C HIS A 374 9.82 18.97 -14.47
N ALA A 375 10.88 19.79 -14.45
CA ALA A 375 11.10 20.84 -15.44
C ALA A 375 11.16 20.32 -16.88
N LEU A 376 11.53 19.03 -17.08
CA LEU A 376 11.49 18.35 -18.38
C LEU A 376 10.07 18.17 -18.94
N LEU A 377 9.05 18.18 -18.06
CA LEU A 377 7.64 18.01 -18.41
C LEU A 377 6.99 19.31 -18.89
N SER A 378 7.61 20.47 -18.63
CA SER A 378 7.02 21.78 -18.96
C SER A 378 6.73 21.90 -20.46
N GLU A 379 5.63 22.58 -20.82
CA GLU A 379 5.17 22.75 -22.21
C GLU A 379 6.23 23.34 -23.15
N GLY A 380 7.10 24.19 -22.62
CA GLY A 380 8.18 24.80 -23.41
C GLY A 380 9.43 23.93 -23.62
N VAL A 381 9.40 22.63 -23.33
CA VAL A 381 10.48 21.67 -23.61
C VAL A 381 10.05 20.74 -24.72
N GLU A 382 10.65 20.91 -25.90
CA GLU A 382 10.44 20.08 -27.09
C GLU A 382 11.73 19.35 -27.43
N PHE A 383 11.65 18.02 -27.55
CA PHE A 383 12.79 17.21 -27.95
C PHE A 383 12.80 17.00 -29.47
N ALA A 384 13.92 17.27 -30.10
CA ALA A 384 14.05 17.06 -31.56
C ALA A 384 14.00 15.57 -31.94
N ARG A 385 14.54 14.68 -31.09
CA ARG A 385 14.76 13.26 -31.44
C ARG A 385 14.63 12.34 -30.18
N LEU A 386 13.66 12.56 -29.30
CA LEU A 386 13.50 11.74 -28.09
C LEU A 386 13.27 10.26 -28.43
N GLY A 387 14.13 9.36 -27.95
CA GLY A 387 14.05 7.90 -28.15
C GLY A 387 13.95 7.11 -26.87
N LEU A 388 14.45 7.66 -25.76
CA LEU A 388 14.44 6.98 -24.46
C LEU A 388 14.07 7.95 -23.34
N VAL A 389 13.19 7.51 -22.44
CA VAL A 389 12.88 8.18 -21.18
C VAL A 389 13.29 7.28 -20.03
N ILE A 390 14.08 7.80 -19.10
CA ILE A 390 14.46 7.13 -17.85
C ILE A 390 13.87 7.93 -16.69
N THR A 391 13.16 7.25 -15.79
CA THR A 391 12.58 7.87 -14.58
C THR A 391 13.17 7.21 -13.35
N ASP A 392 13.80 7.99 -12.46
CA ASP A 392 14.34 7.49 -11.21
C ASP A 392 13.34 7.66 -10.06
N GLU A 393 13.29 6.69 -9.12
CA GLU A 393 12.41 6.70 -7.94
C GLU A 393 10.92 6.94 -8.29
N GLN A 394 10.36 6.04 -9.09
CA GLN A 394 9.00 6.13 -9.64
C GLN A 394 7.92 6.49 -8.62
N HIS A 395 8.02 6.00 -7.39
CA HIS A 395 7.01 6.21 -6.35
C HIS A 395 6.76 7.67 -5.96
N ARG A 396 7.59 8.60 -6.45
CA ARG A 396 7.45 10.05 -6.24
C ARG A 396 6.83 10.80 -7.43
N PHE A 397 6.58 10.11 -8.54
CA PHE A 397 5.95 10.69 -9.72
C PHE A 397 4.53 10.15 -9.91
N GLY A 398 3.55 11.03 -10.07
CA GLY A 398 2.19 10.63 -10.42
C GLY A 398 2.11 9.95 -11.80
N VAL A 399 1.11 9.10 -12.01
CA VAL A 399 0.84 8.42 -13.29
C VAL A 399 0.75 9.42 -14.44
N ASN A 400 0.14 10.59 -14.21
CA ASN A 400 -0.04 11.66 -15.19
C ASN A 400 1.29 12.27 -15.65
N GLN A 401 2.31 12.33 -14.78
CA GLN A 401 3.61 12.91 -15.14
C GLN A 401 4.41 12.01 -16.08
N ARG A 402 4.31 10.69 -15.91
CA ARG A 402 4.92 9.73 -16.85
C ARG A 402 4.26 9.78 -18.21
N ALA A 403 2.94 9.77 -18.24
CA ALA A 403 2.17 9.88 -19.46
C ALA A 403 2.51 11.18 -20.21
N ALA A 404 2.66 12.30 -19.48
CA ALA A 404 3.05 13.59 -20.05
C ALA A 404 4.47 13.60 -20.68
N LEU A 405 5.45 12.85 -20.12
CA LEU A 405 6.77 12.75 -20.72
C LEU A 405 6.79 11.81 -21.93
N GLN A 406 6.06 10.71 -21.86
CA GLN A 406 5.91 9.77 -22.97
C GLN A 406 5.13 10.40 -24.13
N SER A 407 4.15 11.27 -23.87
CA SER A 407 3.37 11.96 -24.91
C SER A 407 4.16 13.02 -25.69
N LYS A 408 5.34 13.46 -25.17
CA LYS A 408 6.21 14.41 -25.88
C LYS A 408 6.84 13.84 -27.17
N SER A 409 6.81 12.52 -27.36
CA SER A 409 7.17 11.87 -28.62
C SER A 409 6.41 10.55 -28.75
N LYS A 410 6.02 10.21 -29.98
CA LYS A 410 5.36 8.93 -30.26
C LYS A 410 6.38 7.78 -30.18
N ASN A 411 6.00 6.65 -29.58
CA ASN A 411 6.76 5.40 -29.63
C ASN A 411 8.15 5.45 -28.96
N VAL A 412 8.25 6.13 -27.82
CA VAL A 412 9.48 6.27 -27.03
C VAL A 412 9.67 5.07 -26.10
N HIS A 413 10.89 4.55 -26.02
CA HIS A 413 11.27 3.56 -25.00
C HIS A 413 11.25 4.19 -23.61
N SER A 414 10.79 3.44 -22.62
CA SER A 414 10.67 3.89 -21.24
C SER A 414 11.34 2.92 -20.29
N LEU A 415 12.27 3.42 -19.48
CA LEU A 415 12.91 2.69 -18.39
C LEU A 415 12.59 3.39 -17.06
N VAL A 416 12.00 2.67 -16.15
CA VAL A 416 11.68 3.14 -14.80
C VAL A 416 12.64 2.50 -13.80
N MET A 417 13.18 3.26 -12.86
CA MET A 417 14.03 2.72 -11.80
C MET A 417 13.30 2.80 -10.46
N SER A 418 13.36 1.72 -9.67
CA SER A 418 12.82 1.68 -8.31
C SER A 418 13.85 1.18 -7.32
N ALA A 419 13.99 1.90 -6.20
CA ALA A 419 14.83 1.46 -5.06
C ALA A 419 14.08 0.56 -4.08
N THR A 420 12.77 0.41 -4.24
CA THR A 420 12.00 -0.56 -3.46
C THR A 420 12.08 -1.92 -4.13
N PRO A 421 12.68 -2.91 -3.50
CA PRO A 421 12.50 -4.29 -3.91
C PRO A 421 11.04 -4.66 -3.74
N ILE A 422 10.40 -5.13 -4.80
CA ILE A 422 9.00 -5.56 -4.78
C ILE A 422 8.97 -7.06 -5.04
N PRO A 423 8.23 -7.85 -4.24
CA PRO A 423 8.06 -9.26 -4.48
C PRO A 423 7.59 -9.54 -5.91
N ARG A 424 8.04 -10.64 -6.51
CA ARG A 424 7.75 -10.96 -7.92
C ARG A 424 6.26 -11.01 -8.21
N THR A 425 5.49 -11.60 -7.31
CA THR A 425 4.03 -11.73 -7.41
C THR A 425 3.34 -10.37 -7.42
N LEU A 426 3.79 -9.47 -6.54
CA LEU A 426 3.21 -8.14 -6.42
C LEU A 426 3.66 -7.21 -7.58
N SER A 427 4.88 -7.37 -8.08
CA SER A 427 5.37 -6.60 -9.22
C SER A 427 4.57 -6.83 -10.51
N LEU A 428 4.10 -8.06 -10.72
CA LEU A 428 3.23 -8.39 -11.86
C LEU A 428 1.84 -7.73 -11.74
N VAL A 429 1.35 -7.52 -10.52
CA VAL A 429 0.04 -6.89 -10.28
C VAL A 429 0.14 -5.36 -10.26
N ILE A 430 1.19 -4.81 -9.65
CA ILE A 430 1.37 -3.35 -9.56
C ILE A 430 1.85 -2.74 -10.88
N TYR A 431 2.71 -3.45 -11.59
CA TYR A 431 3.38 -2.99 -12.80
C TYR A 431 3.12 -3.90 -14.01
N GLY A 432 1.95 -4.55 -14.06
CA GLY A 432 1.66 -5.57 -15.07
C GLY A 432 1.71 -5.10 -16.53
N ASP A 433 1.77 -3.78 -16.73
CA ASP A 433 2.05 -3.14 -18.02
C ASP A 433 3.57 -2.98 -18.29
N LEU A 434 4.44 -3.20 -17.29
CA LEU A 434 5.89 -3.07 -17.38
C LEU A 434 6.56 -4.44 -17.35
N ASP A 435 7.60 -4.61 -18.18
CA ASP A 435 8.54 -5.70 -18.04
C ASP A 435 9.48 -5.45 -16.85
N VAL A 436 9.86 -6.49 -16.10
CA VAL A 436 10.61 -6.35 -14.85
C VAL A 436 12.02 -6.91 -15.01
N SER A 437 13.03 -6.07 -14.78
CA SER A 437 14.42 -6.50 -14.58
C SER A 437 14.81 -6.36 -13.12
N LYS A 438 15.49 -7.37 -12.57
CA LYS A 438 15.90 -7.40 -11.15
C LYS A 438 17.41 -7.31 -11.01
N LEU A 439 17.86 -6.44 -10.09
CA LEU A 439 19.24 -6.39 -9.61
C LEU A 439 19.29 -7.04 -8.23
N ASP A 440 19.46 -8.34 -8.21
CA ASP A 440 19.52 -9.20 -7.03
C ASP A 440 20.95 -9.42 -6.52
N GLU A 441 21.92 -8.76 -7.11
CA GLU A 441 23.32 -8.76 -6.69
C GLU A 441 23.79 -7.37 -6.30
N MET A 442 24.62 -7.29 -5.25
CA MET A 442 25.28 -6.04 -4.85
C MET A 442 26.66 -5.92 -5.50
N PRO A 443 27.08 -4.71 -5.89
CA PRO A 443 28.43 -4.46 -6.37
C PRO A 443 29.51 -4.91 -5.37
N PRO A 444 30.66 -5.42 -5.83
CA PRO A 444 31.74 -5.83 -4.97
C PRO A 444 32.28 -4.65 -4.14
N GLY A 445 32.73 -4.93 -2.90
CA GLY A 445 33.27 -3.92 -2.00
C GLY A 445 32.26 -3.23 -1.09
N ARG A 446 30.94 -3.43 -1.28
CA ARG A 446 29.93 -2.89 -0.37
C ARG A 446 29.88 -3.70 0.93
N GLN A 447 30.05 -3.02 2.06
CA GLN A 447 29.94 -3.66 3.37
C GLN A 447 28.47 -3.82 3.82
N ARG A 448 28.21 -4.89 4.58
CA ARG A 448 26.89 -5.10 5.20
C ARG A 448 26.71 -4.10 6.33
N VAL A 449 25.53 -3.49 6.40
CA VAL A 449 25.15 -2.61 7.49
C VAL A 449 24.74 -3.44 8.70
N GLY A 450 25.45 -3.30 9.82
CA GLY A 450 25.09 -3.93 11.08
C GLY A 450 23.82 -3.30 11.64
N THR A 451 22.74 -4.07 11.69
CA THR A 451 21.44 -3.57 12.17
C THR A 451 21.15 -4.12 13.56
N PHE A 452 20.82 -3.24 14.52
CA PHE A 452 20.56 -3.58 15.92
C PHE A 452 19.28 -2.92 16.40
N ARG A 453 18.50 -3.65 17.18
CA ARG A 453 17.35 -3.13 17.92
C ARG A 453 17.78 -2.85 19.35
N VAL A 454 17.47 -1.68 19.86
CA VAL A 454 17.75 -1.23 21.23
C VAL A 454 16.53 -0.55 21.83
N ASP A 455 16.46 -0.53 23.15
CA ASP A 455 15.48 0.23 23.92
C ASP A 455 16.10 1.51 24.50
N GLU A 456 15.31 2.32 25.18
CA GLU A 456 15.77 3.61 25.74
C GLU A 456 16.88 3.45 26.78
N SER A 457 17.06 2.29 27.42
CA SER A 457 18.16 2.04 28.36
C SER A 457 19.55 2.14 27.73
N TYR A 458 19.63 2.00 26.40
CA TYR A 458 20.86 2.13 25.63
C TYR A 458 21.20 3.58 25.25
N ARG A 459 20.36 4.58 25.58
CA ARG A 459 20.50 5.98 25.17
C ARG A 459 21.90 6.56 25.45
N ALA A 460 22.42 6.39 26.64
CA ALA A 460 23.75 6.89 27.01
C ALA A 460 24.87 6.29 26.15
N ARG A 461 24.77 4.99 25.81
CA ARG A 461 25.73 4.32 24.92
C ARG A 461 25.61 4.82 23.49
N LEU A 462 24.40 5.09 23.02
CA LEU A 462 24.15 5.62 21.69
C LEU A 462 24.75 7.01 21.52
N LEU A 463 24.57 7.90 22.50
CA LEU A 463 25.19 9.24 22.50
C LEU A 463 26.74 9.16 22.46
N GLY A 464 27.34 8.27 23.27
CA GLY A 464 28.75 7.98 23.20
C GLY A 464 29.23 7.46 21.85
N PHE A 465 28.40 6.64 21.19
CA PHE A 465 28.71 6.11 19.88
C PHE A 465 28.62 7.19 18.77
N ILE A 466 27.65 8.12 18.87
CA ILE A 466 27.53 9.28 17.95
C ILE A 466 28.78 10.14 18.05
N ARG A 467 29.26 10.46 19.28
CA ARG A 467 30.52 11.21 19.46
C ARG A 467 31.70 10.49 18.82
N LYS A 468 31.84 9.20 19.06
CA LYS A 468 32.88 8.37 18.45
C LYS A 468 32.86 8.44 16.92
N GLN A 469 31.68 8.32 16.30
CA GLN A 469 31.54 8.41 14.84
C GLN A 469 31.98 9.79 14.32
N ARG A 470 31.58 10.87 14.99
CA ARG A 470 32.05 12.23 14.65
C ARG A 470 33.59 12.37 14.77
N ASP A 471 34.17 11.86 15.84
CA ASP A 471 35.63 11.96 16.10
C ASP A 471 36.43 11.17 15.03
N GLU A 472 35.85 10.12 14.49
CA GLU A 472 36.41 9.36 13.37
C GLU A 472 36.12 10.03 11.98
N GLY A 473 35.51 11.21 11.95
CA GLY A 473 35.19 11.95 10.73
C GLY A 473 33.95 11.46 9.99
N HIS A 474 33.14 10.63 10.66
CA HIS A 474 31.92 10.08 10.11
C HIS A 474 30.69 10.91 10.48
N ARG A 475 29.59 10.69 9.74
CA ARG A 475 28.33 11.41 9.90
C ARG A 475 27.21 10.47 10.32
N THR A 476 26.23 11.04 11.02
CA THR A 476 25.09 10.32 11.58
C THR A 476 23.79 10.89 11.06
N TYR A 477 22.91 10.02 10.59
CA TYR A 477 21.49 10.33 10.37
C TYR A 477 20.68 9.90 11.58
N ILE A 478 19.74 10.74 12.03
CA ILE A 478 18.73 10.40 13.03
C ILE A 478 17.36 10.69 12.41
N VAL A 479 16.49 9.70 12.39
CA VAL A 479 15.16 9.80 11.80
C VAL A 479 14.11 9.63 12.90
N CYS A 480 13.24 10.65 13.01
CA CYS A 480 12.07 10.64 13.90
C CYS A 480 10.79 10.46 13.08
N PRO A 481 9.73 9.79 13.60
CA PRO A 481 8.44 9.76 12.93
C PRO A 481 7.88 11.18 12.79
N ALA A 482 7.20 11.46 11.66
CA ALA A 482 6.52 12.74 11.48
C ALA A 482 5.38 12.85 12.50
N ILE A 483 5.30 13.97 13.21
CA ILE A 483 4.12 14.30 14.00
C ILE A 483 3.12 14.94 13.05
N GLU A 484 2.06 14.22 12.68
CA GLU A 484 0.80 14.87 12.39
C GLU A 484 0.22 15.30 13.74
N GLU A 485 0.20 16.61 14.02
CA GLU A 485 -0.74 17.15 14.99
C GLU A 485 -2.12 16.69 14.51
N ALA A 486 -2.74 15.78 15.23
CA ALA A 486 -4.15 15.53 15.04
C ALA A 486 -4.84 16.88 15.11
N PRO A 487 -5.67 17.27 14.12
CA PRO A 487 -6.40 18.53 14.19
C PRO A 487 -7.14 18.53 15.52
N LYS A 488 -6.94 19.55 16.37
CA LYS A 488 -7.74 19.77 17.57
C LYS A 488 -9.20 19.86 17.06
N LYS A 489 -9.93 18.76 17.16
CA LYS A 489 -11.36 18.75 16.97
C LYS A 489 -11.90 19.60 18.10
N GLU A 490 -12.50 20.74 17.77
CA GLU A 490 -13.37 21.45 18.68
C GLU A 490 -14.39 20.45 19.22
N GLU A 491 -14.38 20.29 20.52
CA GLU A 491 -15.24 19.35 21.24
C GLU A 491 -16.70 19.72 20.98
N ASN A 492 -17.34 19.02 20.09
CA ASN A 492 -18.78 19.00 19.98
C ASN A 492 -19.31 17.84 20.81
N PRO A 493 -20.01 18.07 21.94
CA PRO A 493 -20.37 17.02 22.88
C PRO A 493 -21.37 15.97 22.35
N GLU A 494 -21.92 16.17 21.16
CA GLU A 494 -22.98 15.30 20.60
C GLU A 494 -22.46 14.16 19.69
N GLU A 495 -21.18 14.16 19.29
CA GLU A 495 -20.61 13.08 18.48
C GLU A 495 -19.86 11.97 19.26
N MET A 496 -19.84 12.06 20.58
CA MET A 496 -19.07 11.16 21.47
C MET A 496 -19.65 9.76 21.69
N THR A 497 -20.69 9.36 21.01
CA THR A 497 -21.37 8.07 21.30
C THR A 497 -21.04 6.93 20.34
N ASN A 498 -20.24 7.10 19.29
CA ASN A 498 -20.01 6.01 18.32
C ASN A 498 -18.56 5.76 17.87
N LEU A 499 -17.56 6.47 18.41
CA LEU A 499 -16.17 6.31 17.96
C LEU A 499 -15.16 5.88 19.03
N THR A 500 -15.57 5.68 20.29
CA THR A 500 -14.68 5.28 21.40
C THR A 500 -14.85 3.82 21.82
N LEU A 501 -15.07 2.89 20.88
CA LEU A 501 -15.05 1.45 21.17
C LEU A 501 -13.74 0.76 20.76
N PHE A 502 -12.75 1.53 20.32
CA PHE A 502 -11.36 1.09 20.17
C PHE A 502 -10.43 2.19 20.70
N GLY A 503 -10.62 2.57 21.96
CA GLY A 503 -9.60 3.24 22.74
C GLY A 503 -8.51 2.19 22.98
N ASP A 504 -7.47 2.25 22.16
CA ASP A 504 -6.21 1.61 22.43
C ASP A 504 -5.58 2.43 23.57
N ASP A 505 -5.86 2.03 24.80
CA ASP A 505 -5.16 2.48 26.01
C ASP A 505 -3.82 1.72 26.11
N SER A 506 -3.16 1.56 24.97
CA SER A 506 -1.76 1.19 24.91
C SER A 506 -0.98 2.42 25.33
N GLY A 507 -0.28 2.34 26.45
CA GLY A 507 0.66 3.35 26.93
C GLY A 507 1.79 3.56 25.91
N GLU A 508 1.47 4.13 24.73
CA GLU A 508 2.45 4.43 23.70
C GLU A 508 3.41 5.50 24.19
N PRO A 509 4.72 5.29 24.07
CA PRO A 509 5.70 6.31 24.42
C PRO A 509 5.48 7.59 23.62
N PRO A 510 5.72 8.78 24.19
CA PRO A 510 5.48 10.05 23.52
C PRO A 510 6.33 10.17 22.26
N LEU A 511 5.71 10.65 21.17
CA LEU A 511 6.38 10.90 19.90
C LEU A 511 7.44 11.99 20.03
N LYS A 512 8.66 11.72 19.60
CA LYS A 512 9.73 12.71 19.55
C LYS A 512 9.63 13.53 18.26
N ALA A 513 9.25 14.81 18.39
CA ALA A 513 9.29 15.76 17.29
C ALA A 513 10.73 16.03 16.85
N ALA A 514 11.00 16.01 15.53
CA ALA A 514 12.36 16.16 15.03
C ALA A 514 13.04 17.46 15.50
N VAL A 515 12.31 18.57 15.64
CA VAL A 515 12.85 19.85 16.09
C VAL A 515 13.16 19.82 17.57
N GLN A 516 12.20 19.42 18.41
CA GLN A 516 12.41 19.29 19.85
C GLN A 516 13.53 18.30 20.17
N TYR A 517 13.54 17.18 19.45
CA TYR A 517 14.59 16.18 19.63
C TYR A 517 15.97 16.69 19.23
N ALA A 518 16.08 17.50 18.17
CA ALA A 518 17.34 18.12 17.78
C ALA A 518 17.85 19.11 18.86
N GLU A 519 16.95 19.89 19.47
CA GLU A 519 17.26 20.80 20.57
C GLU A 519 17.71 20.06 21.84
N GLU A 520 16.98 19.00 22.23
CA GLU A 520 17.35 18.12 23.33
C GLU A 520 18.71 17.45 23.12
N LEU A 521 18.94 16.96 21.90
CA LEU A 521 20.17 16.31 21.51
C LEU A 521 21.34 17.29 21.51
N GLN A 522 21.14 18.55 21.07
CA GLN A 522 22.14 19.60 21.13
C GLN A 522 22.53 19.93 22.59
N GLY A 523 21.55 19.89 23.51
CA GLY A 523 21.84 20.03 24.95
C GLY A 523 22.68 18.87 25.52
N GLN A 524 22.50 17.66 25.03
CA GLN A 524 23.23 16.46 25.45
C GLN A 524 24.60 16.31 24.75
N LEU A 525 24.74 16.88 23.56
CA LEU A 525 25.93 16.83 22.71
C LEU A 525 26.37 18.26 22.30
N PRO A 526 26.77 19.12 23.24
CA PRO A 526 27.09 20.52 22.95
C PRO A 526 28.34 20.70 22.06
N ASP A 527 29.15 19.67 21.96
CA ASP A 527 30.36 19.59 21.15
C ASP A 527 30.13 19.06 19.73
N VAL A 528 28.89 18.71 19.36
CA VAL A 528 28.52 18.13 18.04
C VAL A 528 27.64 19.10 17.26
N GLU A 529 28.02 19.41 16.03
CA GLU A 529 27.19 20.22 15.13
C GLU A 529 26.01 19.42 14.62
N ILE A 530 24.80 19.81 15.06
CA ILE A 530 23.55 19.14 14.75
C ILE A 530 22.71 20.03 13.81
N GLY A 531 22.31 19.47 12.68
CA GLY A 531 21.34 20.08 11.78
C GLY A 531 20.00 19.33 11.82
N PHE A 532 18.94 20.00 11.41
CA PHE A 532 17.63 19.35 11.29
C PHE A 532 16.91 19.69 9.98
N ILE A 533 16.10 18.73 9.49
CA ILE A 533 15.26 18.88 8.30
C ILE A 533 13.85 18.32 8.58
N HIS A 534 12.82 19.07 8.21
CA HIS A 534 11.44 18.60 8.29
C HIS A 534 10.59 18.99 7.08
N GLY A 535 9.42 18.36 6.91
CA GLY A 535 8.57 18.51 5.73
C GLY A 535 8.15 19.93 5.39
N LYS A 536 7.90 20.78 6.40
CA LYS A 536 7.40 22.14 6.25
C LYS A 536 8.48 23.18 5.88
N MET A 537 9.77 22.83 5.87
CA MET A 537 10.87 23.75 5.48
C MET A 537 10.80 24.06 3.97
N LYS A 538 11.21 25.25 3.58
CA LYS A 538 11.37 25.64 2.16
C LYS A 538 12.50 24.82 1.51
N THR A 539 12.35 24.53 0.21
CA THR A 539 13.32 23.73 -0.53
C THR A 539 14.75 24.26 -0.43
N ALA A 540 14.93 25.57 -0.55
CA ALA A 540 16.26 26.23 -0.44
C ALA A 540 16.91 26.04 0.94
N GLU A 541 16.12 26.05 2.02
CA GLU A 541 16.62 25.79 3.37
C GLU A 541 17.05 24.33 3.55
N LYS A 542 16.22 23.39 3.06
CA LYS A 542 16.55 21.97 3.03
C LYS A 542 17.86 21.69 2.28
N ASP A 543 18.00 22.31 1.11
CA ASP A 543 19.18 22.15 0.26
C ASP A 543 20.44 22.70 0.97
N SER A 544 20.33 23.85 1.65
CA SER A 544 21.44 24.44 2.41
C SER A 544 21.90 23.55 3.57
N VAL A 545 20.97 22.99 4.34
CA VAL A 545 21.30 22.07 5.46
C VAL A 545 21.90 20.77 4.92
N MET A 546 21.35 20.21 3.84
CA MET A 546 21.90 19.03 3.20
C MET A 546 23.30 19.27 2.65
N GLU A 547 23.55 20.42 2.03
CA GLU A 547 24.87 20.77 1.53
C GLU A 547 25.89 20.92 2.68
N ALA A 548 25.50 21.54 3.80
CA ALA A 548 26.33 21.64 4.99
C ALA A 548 26.65 20.25 5.57
N PHE A 549 25.70 19.32 5.56
CA PHE A 549 25.91 17.94 5.98
C PHE A 549 26.85 17.18 5.02
N VAL A 550 26.65 17.33 3.70
CA VAL A 550 27.53 16.73 2.69
C VAL A 550 28.97 17.27 2.77
N GLN A 551 29.14 18.54 3.11
CA GLN A 551 30.46 19.17 3.28
C GLN A 551 31.11 18.87 4.65
N GLY A 552 30.39 18.23 5.59
CA GLY A 552 30.88 17.87 6.92
C GLY A 552 30.87 19.03 7.94
N ARG A 553 30.22 20.15 7.63
CA ARG A 553 29.97 21.23 8.58
C ARG A 553 28.97 20.84 9.66
N ILE A 554 28.08 19.90 9.31
CA ILE A 554 27.14 19.27 10.23
C ILE A 554 27.52 17.80 10.34
N SER A 555 27.68 17.29 11.55
CA SER A 555 28.05 15.89 11.83
C SER A 555 26.85 14.99 12.07
N VAL A 556 25.76 15.54 12.61
CA VAL A 556 24.51 14.83 12.89
C VAL A 556 23.35 15.54 12.22
N LEU A 557 22.59 14.81 11.43
CA LEU A 557 21.39 15.32 10.76
C LEU A 557 20.14 14.64 11.33
N VAL A 558 19.33 15.41 12.05
CA VAL A 558 18.01 14.97 12.56
C VAL A 558 16.96 15.29 11.52
N SER A 559 16.09 14.33 11.21
CA SER A 559 15.05 14.53 10.20
C SER A 559 13.79 13.75 10.51
N THR A 560 12.68 14.24 9.95
CA THR A 560 11.50 13.40 9.73
C THR A 560 11.72 12.49 8.50
N THR A 561 10.70 11.77 8.05
CA THR A 561 10.73 10.86 6.88
C THR A 561 11.25 11.47 5.56
N VAL A 562 11.57 12.77 5.55
CA VAL A 562 12.03 13.52 4.36
C VAL A 562 13.42 13.08 3.84
N ILE A 563 14.24 12.37 4.63
CA ILE A 563 15.56 11.84 4.19
C ILE A 563 15.44 10.70 3.14
N GLU A 564 14.25 10.34 2.72
CA GLU A 564 14.05 9.41 1.61
C GLU A 564 14.67 9.91 0.29
N VAL A 565 15.16 11.15 0.22
CA VAL A 565 15.86 11.72 -0.95
C VAL A 565 17.25 11.12 -1.08
N GLY A 566 17.53 10.47 -2.20
CA GLY A 566 18.68 9.63 -2.51
C GLY A 566 20.08 10.27 -2.53
N VAL A 567 20.35 11.31 -1.75
CA VAL A 567 21.67 11.97 -1.70
C VAL A 567 22.73 10.98 -1.22
N ASN A 568 23.81 10.88 -1.97
CA ASN A 568 24.94 10.03 -1.63
C ASN A 568 25.91 10.75 -0.68
N VAL A 569 26.04 10.23 0.54
CA VAL A 569 27.01 10.71 1.55
C VAL A 569 27.84 9.50 2.00
N PRO A 570 28.99 9.24 1.36
CA PRO A 570 29.81 8.06 1.65
C PRO A 570 30.31 7.99 3.10
N GLU A 571 30.49 9.14 3.74
CA GLU A 571 30.97 9.26 5.12
C GLU A 571 29.86 9.07 6.17
N ALA A 572 28.60 8.92 5.76
CA ALA A 572 27.51 8.60 6.67
C ALA A 572 27.54 7.11 7.01
N THR A 573 27.94 6.80 8.24
CA THR A 573 28.15 5.44 8.74
C THR A 573 27.14 5.01 9.79
N LEU A 574 26.40 5.93 10.39
CA LEU A 574 25.42 5.63 11.41
C LEU A 574 24.04 6.16 11.01
N MET A 575 23.05 5.26 11.07
CA MET A 575 21.63 5.57 10.97
C MET A 575 20.97 5.23 12.30
N VAL A 576 20.30 6.17 12.91
CA VAL A 576 19.45 5.96 14.10
C VAL A 576 18.00 6.21 13.71
N VAL A 577 17.12 5.29 14.03
CA VAL A 577 15.67 5.42 13.78
C VAL A 577 14.95 5.40 15.12
N GLU A 578 14.40 6.53 15.52
CA GLU A 578 13.59 6.69 16.73
C GLU A 578 12.18 6.17 16.54
N ASN A 579 11.60 5.53 17.56
CA ASN A 579 10.28 4.90 17.50
C ASN A 579 10.14 4.00 16.26
N ALA A 580 11.12 3.11 16.05
CA ALA A 580 11.26 2.32 14.83
C ALA A 580 10.04 1.43 14.54
N GLU A 581 9.24 1.08 15.56
CA GLU A 581 8.00 0.33 15.44
C GLU A 581 6.91 1.06 14.63
N ARG A 582 7.03 2.37 14.44
CA ARG A 582 6.06 3.16 13.65
C ARG A 582 6.36 3.17 12.16
N PHE A 583 7.54 2.70 11.76
CA PHE A 583 7.94 2.65 10.36
C PHE A 583 7.60 1.31 9.73
N GLY A 584 7.19 1.34 8.46
CA GLY A 584 7.06 0.12 7.65
C GLY A 584 8.42 -0.52 7.35
N LEU A 585 8.43 -1.85 7.10
CA LEU A 585 9.67 -2.57 6.77
C LEU A 585 10.37 -1.99 5.54
N SER A 586 9.62 -1.64 4.51
CA SER A 586 10.17 -1.03 3.28
C SER A 586 10.80 0.34 3.57
N GLN A 587 10.21 1.15 4.46
CA GLN A 587 10.77 2.45 4.87
C GLN A 587 12.06 2.25 5.68
N LEU A 588 12.06 1.36 6.66
CA LEU A 588 13.25 1.03 7.45
C LEU A 588 14.39 0.54 6.56
N HIS A 589 14.08 -0.27 5.55
CA HIS A 589 15.06 -0.76 4.59
C HIS A 589 15.65 0.37 3.74
N GLN A 590 14.83 1.31 3.25
CA GLN A 590 15.30 2.48 2.52
C GLN A 590 16.18 3.39 3.38
N LEU A 591 15.79 3.63 4.63
CA LEU A 591 16.57 4.41 5.59
C LEU A 591 17.93 3.74 5.86
N ARG A 592 17.95 2.43 6.12
CA ARG A 592 19.20 1.66 6.28
C ARG A 592 20.11 1.79 5.04
N GLY A 593 19.54 1.81 3.85
CA GLY A 593 20.28 1.97 2.58
C GLY A 593 20.95 3.35 2.41
N ARG A 594 20.68 4.33 3.28
CA ARG A 594 21.33 5.65 3.26
C ARG A 594 22.74 5.61 3.82
N VAL A 595 23.08 4.61 4.61
CA VAL A 595 24.43 4.37 5.14
C VAL A 595 25.07 3.15 4.45
N GLY A 596 26.36 2.92 4.64
CA GLY A 596 27.09 1.80 4.05
C GLY A 596 27.45 2.01 2.57
N ARG A 597 27.61 3.25 2.15
CA ARG A 597 28.03 3.61 0.78
C ARG A 597 29.54 3.86 0.64
N GLY A 598 30.22 4.01 1.75
CA GLY A 598 31.67 4.15 1.86
C GLY A 598 32.39 2.83 2.16
N LYS A 599 33.69 2.92 2.41
CA LYS A 599 34.53 1.78 2.81
C LYS A 599 34.45 1.47 4.32
N ALA A 600 33.94 2.40 5.12
CA ALA A 600 33.84 2.27 6.57
C ALA A 600 32.66 1.38 6.97
N LYS A 601 32.83 0.66 8.09
CA LYS A 601 31.79 -0.17 8.67
C LYS A 601 30.60 0.69 9.12
N SER A 602 29.41 0.32 8.72
CA SER A 602 28.22 1.13 8.95
C SER A 602 27.18 0.41 9.79
N TYR A 603 26.36 1.18 10.50
CA TYR A 603 25.43 0.71 11.50
C TYR A 603 24.05 1.35 11.33
N CYS A 604 23.01 0.57 11.63
CA CYS A 604 21.62 1.03 11.71
C CYS A 604 21.07 0.64 13.09
N ILE A 605 20.72 1.62 13.90
CA ILE A 605 20.21 1.42 15.25
C ILE A 605 18.71 1.74 15.24
N LEU A 606 17.89 0.74 15.56
CA LEU A 606 16.44 0.85 15.65
C LEU A 606 16.06 0.98 17.12
N VAL A 607 15.65 2.19 17.54
CA VAL A 607 15.24 2.48 18.92
C VAL A 607 13.75 2.22 19.04
N SER A 608 13.34 1.35 19.97
CA SER A 608 11.93 1.01 20.18
C SER A 608 11.71 0.49 21.58
N ASP A 609 10.81 1.14 22.32
CA ASP A 609 10.34 0.70 23.65
C ASP A 609 9.04 -0.10 23.57
N PHE A 610 8.40 -0.12 22.40
CA PHE A 610 7.12 -0.81 22.21
C PHE A 610 7.29 -2.32 22.10
N GLN A 611 6.55 -3.07 22.92
CA GLN A 611 6.74 -4.52 23.11
C GLN A 611 5.70 -5.41 22.44
N SER A 612 4.87 -4.92 21.50
CA SER A 612 3.95 -5.82 20.82
C SER A 612 4.73 -6.89 20.04
N GLU A 613 4.27 -8.13 20.10
CA GLU A 613 4.89 -9.27 19.44
C GLU A 613 5.07 -9.02 17.93
N ARG A 614 4.06 -8.43 17.29
CA ARG A 614 4.09 -8.10 15.86
C ARG A 614 5.15 -7.05 15.52
N SER A 615 5.32 -6.01 16.36
CA SER A 615 6.37 -5.00 16.18
C SER A 615 7.76 -5.59 16.39
N ARG A 616 7.91 -6.47 17.38
CA ARG A 616 9.16 -7.18 17.64
C ARG A 616 9.59 -8.04 16.45
N GLN A 617 8.67 -8.88 15.93
CA GLN A 617 8.94 -9.72 14.76
C GLN A 617 9.37 -8.89 13.54
N ARG A 618 8.71 -7.75 13.28
CA ARG A 618 9.05 -6.85 12.20
C ARG A 618 10.47 -6.27 12.31
N LEU A 619 10.85 -5.76 13.48
CA LEU A 619 12.19 -5.22 13.70
C LEU A 619 13.27 -6.32 13.68
N ASP A 620 12.96 -7.53 14.13
CA ASP A 620 13.87 -8.68 14.10
C ASP A 620 14.19 -9.12 12.66
N ILE A 621 13.24 -9.01 11.72
CA ILE A 621 13.49 -9.23 10.30
C ILE A 621 14.57 -8.28 9.78
N MET A 622 14.46 -6.99 10.12
CA MET A 622 15.49 -5.99 9.76
C MET A 622 16.86 -6.28 10.31
N CYS A 623 16.95 -6.89 11.49
CA CYS A 623 18.22 -7.28 12.10
C CYS A 623 18.84 -8.55 11.46
N LYS A 624 17.98 -9.48 10.98
CA LYS A 624 18.41 -10.77 10.43
C LYS A 624 18.89 -10.68 8.98
N THR A 625 18.31 -9.82 8.14
CA THR A 625 18.64 -9.75 6.72
C THR A 625 18.96 -8.34 6.23
N ASN A 626 19.95 -8.26 5.34
CA ASN A 626 20.25 -7.04 4.58
C ASN A 626 19.65 -7.06 3.17
N ASP A 627 19.06 -8.18 2.75
CA ASP A 627 18.47 -8.38 1.44
C ASP A 627 17.08 -7.71 1.38
N GLY A 628 16.95 -6.70 0.53
CA GLY A 628 15.71 -5.93 0.39
C GLY A 628 14.56 -6.73 -0.19
N PHE A 629 14.82 -7.73 -1.04
CA PHE A 629 13.75 -8.60 -1.58
C PHE A 629 13.17 -9.49 -0.47
N LYS A 630 14.02 -10.04 0.41
CA LYS A 630 13.54 -10.82 1.57
C LYS A 630 12.78 -9.95 2.58
N VAL A 631 13.20 -8.70 2.77
CA VAL A 631 12.47 -7.74 3.62
C VAL A 631 11.09 -7.45 3.02
N ALA A 632 11.01 -7.27 1.70
CA ALA A 632 9.75 -7.00 1.02
C ALA A 632 8.81 -8.23 1.00
N GLU A 633 9.34 -9.44 0.85
CA GLU A 633 8.58 -10.69 0.97
C GLU A 633 8.00 -10.84 2.38
N ALA A 634 8.80 -10.61 3.40
CA ALA A 634 8.35 -10.66 4.79
C ALA A 634 7.32 -9.55 5.12
N ASP A 635 7.47 -8.35 4.55
CA ASP A 635 6.46 -7.27 4.70
C ASP A 635 5.12 -7.68 4.06
N LEU A 636 5.17 -8.34 2.90
CA LEU A 636 4.01 -8.88 2.22
C LEU A 636 3.33 -10.01 3.03
N GLU A 637 4.10 -10.93 3.60
CA GLU A 637 3.58 -12.00 4.45
C GLU A 637 2.91 -11.46 5.73
N MET A 638 3.49 -10.44 6.34
CA MET A 638 2.99 -9.86 7.60
C MET A 638 1.76 -8.97 7.42
N ARG A 639 1.68 -8.21 6.32
CA ARG A 639 0.58 -7.28 6.04
C ARG A 639 -0.51 -7.93 5.19
N GLY A 640 -0.15 -8.91 4.39
CA GLY A 640 -0.98 -9.41 3.30
C GLY A 640 -0.91 -8.50 2.06
N PRO A 641 -1.19 -9.03 0.87
CA PRO A 641 -1.13 -8.25 -0.38
C PRO A 641 -2.11 -7.07 -0.42
N GLY A 642 -3.10 -7.05 0.45
CA GLY A 642 -4.16 -6.06 0.41
C GLY A 642 -3.87 -4.71 1.01
N ASP A 643 -2.98 -4.62 1.98
CA ASP A 643 -2.54 -3.33 2.49
C ASP A 643 -1.77 -2.52 1.43
N PHE A 644 -1.26 -3.18 0.38
CA PHE A 644 -0.67 -2.53 -0.78
C PHE A 644 -1.71 -1.84 -1.68
N PHE A 645 -2.99 -2.21 -1.57
CA PHE A 645 -4.10 -1.68 -2.36
C PHE A 645 -5.07 -0.82 -1.54
N SER A 646 -4.89 -0.71 -0.22
CA SER A 646 -5.80 0.02 0.68
C SER A 646 -5.66 1.54 0.60
N ARG A 647 -6.74 2.27 0.98
CA ARG A 647 -6.87 3.74 0.91
C ARG A 647 -5.83 4.53 1.70
N ASP A 648 -5.22 3.97 2.73
CA ASP A 648 -4.30 4.66 3.66
C ASP A 648 -2.82 4.36 3.42
N GLY A 649 -2.50 3.46 2.49
CA GLY A 649 -1.13 3.13 2.12
C GLY A 649 -0.51 4.21 1.25
N SER A 650 0.73 4.58 1.53
CA SER A 650 1.57 5.50 0.76
C SER A 650 1.80 5.11 -0.72
N TYR A 651 1.12 4.09 -1.21
CA TYR A 651 1.19 3.54 -2.57
C TYR A 651 -0.05 3.84 -3.45
N ARG A 652 -0.64 5.04 -3.33
CA ARG A 652 -1.68 5.55 -4.26
C ARG A 652 -1.23 5.66 -5.73
N GLN A 653 -0.20 4.95 -6.14
CA GLN A 653 0.48 5.17 -7.42
C GLN A 653 -0.07 4.35 -8.59
N SER A 654 -1.01 3.46 -8.35
CA SER A 654 -1.58 2.59 -9.39
C SER A 654 -3.05 2.88 -9.68
N GLY A 655 -3.51 4.15 -9.64
CA GLY A 655 -4.88 4.51 -9.96
C GLY A 655 -5.88 3.55 -9.26
N GLY A 656 -6.30 3.88 -8.04
CA GLY A 656 -6.95 3.03 -7.06
C GLY A 656 -8.12 2.17 -7.57
N VAL A 657 -7.83 0.95 -7.95
CA VAL A 657 -8.83 -0.11 -8.02
C VAL A 657 -8.98 -0.67 -6.61
N GLU A 658 -10.15 -0.51 -6.01
CA GLU A 658 -10.45 -1.16 -4.73
C GLU A 658 -10.47 -2.67 -4.94
N MET A 659 -9.65 -3.40 -4.18
CA MET A 659 -9.54 -4.86 -4.23
C MET A 659 -9.89 -5.44 -2.84
N PRO A 660 -11.16 -5.45 -2.45
CA PRO A 660 -11.59 -5.76 -1.09
C PRO A 660 -11.34 -7.20 -0.66
N PHE A 661 -11.19 -8.14 -1.59
CA PHE A 661 -10.98 -9.56 -1.30
C PHE A 661 -9.52 -9.97 -1.33
N SER A 662 -8.76 -9.51 -2.31
CA SER A 662 -7.34 -9.81 -2.39
C SER A 662 -6.54 -9.19 -1.24
N SER A 663 -7.07 -8.12 -0.64
CA SER A 663 -6.48 -7.45 0.52
C SER A 663 -6.44 -8.29 1.80
N GLY A 664 -7.29 -9.28 1.95
CA GLY A 664 -7.35 -10.14 3.14
C GLY A 664 -6.77 -11.55 2.96
N ILE A 665 -6.28 -11.90 1.77
CA ILE A 665 -5.77 -13.24 1.47
C ILE A 665 -4.25 -13.20 1.28
N CYS A 666 -3.53 -13.77 2.25
CA CYS A 666 -2.05 -13.92 2.18
C CYS A 666 -1.60 -15.09 1.28
N ASP A 667 -2.39 -15.51 0.29
CA ASP A 667 -2.06 -16.66 -0.55
C ASP A 667 -1.33 -16.23 -1.84
N ALA A 668 0.01 -16.24 -1.79
CA ALA A 668 0.86 -15.94 -2.94
C ALA A 668 0.60 -16.91 -4.12
N SER A 669 0.12 -18.14 -3.85
CA SER A 669 -0.18 -19.14 -4.89
C SER A 669 -1.41 -18.73 -5.70
N LEU A 670 -2.41 -18.12 -5.05
CA LEU A 670 -3.61 -17.60 -5.71
C LEU A 670 -3.24 -16.48 -6.69
N PHE A 671 -2.37 -15.56 -6.27
CA PHE A 671 -1.90 -14.46 -7.12
C PHE A 671 -1.14 -14.98 -8.33
N ALA A 672 -0.24 -15.93 -8.13
CA ALA A 672 0.52 -16.54 -9.23
C ALA A 672 -0.43 -17.24 -10.21
N SER A 673 -1.36 -18.07 -9.73
CA SER A 673 -2.29 -18.80 -10.59
C SER A 673 -3.24 -17.90 -11.37
N ALA A 674 -3.73 -16.81 -10.77
CA ALA A 674 -4.56 -15.81 -11.44
C ALA A 674 -3.79 -15.09 -12.56
N THR A 675 -2.56 -14.65 -12.26
CA THR A 675 -1.69 -13.96 -13.22
C THR A 675 -1.29 -14.87 -14.38
N ASP A 676 -0.92 -16.12 -14.10
CA ASP A 676 -0.54 -17.10 -15.12
C ASP A 676 -1.72 -17.47 -16.02
N SER A 677 -2.92 -17.61 -15.44
CA SER A 677 -4.15 -17.86 -16.20
C SER A 677 -4.49 -16.69 -17.12
N ALA A 678 -4.35 -15.44 -16.64
CA ALA A 678 -4.53 -14.24 -17.45
C ALA A 678 -3.50 -14.15 -18.58
N ALA A 679 -2.24 -14.43 -18.30
CA ALA A 679 -1.15 -14.40 -19.30
C ALA A 679 -1.37 -15.43 -20.41
N ARG A 680 -1.83 -16.67 -20.06
CA ARG A 680 -2.15 -17.71 -21.04
C ARG A 680 -3.33 -17.29 -21.92
N LEU A 681 -4.36 -16.68 -21.34
CA LEU A 681 -5.53 -16.22 -22.07
C LEU A 681 -5.16 -15.10 -23.04
N ILE A 682 -4.38 -14.10 -22.61
CA ILE A 682 -3.91 -13.01 -23.49
C ILE A 682 -3.00 -13.52 -24.60
N LYS A 683 -2.16 -14.53 -24.33
CA LYS A 683 -1.35 -15.14 -25.40
C LYS A 683 -2.21 -15.79 -26.47
N ALA A 684 -3.35 -16.39 -26.11
CA ALA A 684 -4.29 -17.01 -27.02
C ALA A 684 -5.21 -15.99 -27.72
N ASP A 685 -5.64 -14.94 -27.00
CA ASP A 685 -6.59 -13.91 -27.49
C ASP A 685 -6.15 -12.53 -26.94
N PRO A 686 -5.20 -11.86 -27.59
CA PRO A 686 -4.58 -10.61 -27.12
C PRO A 686 -5.56 -9.44 -26.94
N HIS A 687 -6.67 -9.46 -27.63
CA HIS A 687 -7.67 -8.37 -27.64
C HIS A 687 -9.01 -8.78 -27.02
N LEU A 688 -9.16 -10.02 -26.54
CA LEU A 688 -10.39 -10.60 -26.00
C LEU A 688 -11.56 -10.56 -27.01
N GLU A 689 -11.27 -10.87 -28.29
CA GLU A 689 -12.23 -10.80 -29.40
C GLU A 689 -13.00 -12.11 -29.60
N PHE A 690 -12.54 -13.23 -29.02
CA PHE A 690 -13.27 -14.49 -29.14
C PHE A 690 -14.62 -14.40 -28.43
N PRO A 691 -15.71 -14.96 -29.02
CA PRO A 691 -17.05 -14.88 -28.46
C PRO A 691 -17.15 -15.32 -27.00
N GLN A 692 -16.39 -16.33 -26.61
CA GLN A 692 -16.34 -16.84 -25.24
C GLN A 692 -15.65 -15.89 -24.25
N HIS A 693 -14.85 -14.93 -24.72
CA HIS A 693 -14.15 -13.95 -23.91
C HIS A 693 -14.81 -12.56 -23.89
N MET A 694 -15.89 -12.36 -24.65
CA MET A 694 -16.63 -11.09 -24.67
C MET A 694 -17.11 -10.62 -23.28
N PRO A 695 -17.57 -11.50 -22.36
CA PRO A 695 -17.92 -11.09 -21.02
C PRO A 695 -16.72 -10.52 -20.25
N LEU A 696 -15.54 -11.10 -20.42
CA LEU A 696 -14.29 -10.61 -19.83
C LEU A 696 -13.89 -9.26 -20.42
N ALA A 697 -14.02 -9.08 -21.74
CA ALA A 697 -13.73 -7.81 -22.42
C ALA A 697 -14.60 -6.67 -21.87
N ALA A 698 -15.90 -6.93 -21.64
CA ALA A 698 -16.83 -5.97 -21.05
C ALA A 698 -16.40 -5.57 -19.61
N MET A 699 -16.02 -6.55 -18.77
CA MET A 699 -15.56 -6.30 -17.40
C MET A 699 -14.24 -5.52 -17.37
N VAL A 700 -13.28 -5.87 -18.23
CA VAL A 700 -12.02 -5.16 -18.39
C VAL A 700 -12.26 -3.71 -18.82
N SER A 701 -13.18 -3.47 -19.75
CA SER A 701 -13.54 -2.13 -20.21
C SER A 701 -14.16 -1.29 -19.08
N LYS A 702 -15.07 -1.88 -18.29
CA LYS A 702 -15.67 -1.22 -17.13
C LYS A 702 -14.59 -0.86 -16.08
N MET A 703 -13.71 -1.79 -15.75
CA MET A 703 -12.61 -1.56 -14.81
C MET A 703 -11.70 -0.40 -15.26
N LYS A 704 -11.45 -0.24 -16.56
CA LYS A 704 -10.68 0.88 -17.13
C LYS A 704 -11.40 2.22 -16.97
N GLN A 705 -12.70 2.28 -17.26
CA GLN A 705 -13.50 3.49 -17.09
C GLN A 705 -13.57 3.93 -15.62
N ASP A 706 -13.78 3.00 -14.70
CA ASP A 706 -13.79 3.29 -13.26
C ASP A 706 -12.44 3.84 -12.78
N ARG A 707 -11.35 3.34 -13.35
CA ARG A 707 -9.98 3.82 -13.07
C ARG A 707 -9.74 5.24 -13.60
N GLU A 708 -10.19 5.58 -14.79
CA GLU A 708 -10.08 6.92 -15.38
C GLU A 708 -10.90 7.94 -14.59
N ASN A 709 -12.11 7.59 -14.17
CA ASN A 709 -12.98 8.44 -13.35
C ASN A 709 -12.43 8.69 -11.93
N THR A 710 -11.59 7.81 -11.40
CA THR A 710 -10.99 7.98 -10.07
C THR A 710 -9.74 8.88 -10.11
N ILE A 711 -9.16 9.07 -11.30
CA ILE A 711 -7.93 9.87 -11.53
C ILE A 711 -8.26 11.31 -11.96
N SER A 712 -9.46 11.56 -12.51
CA SER A 712 -9.97 12.89 -12.84
C SER A 712 -10.56 13.59 -11.61
#